data_dabaf66bf009166cb105c50ee1472b14
#
_entry.id   dabaf66bf009166cb105c50ee1472b14
#
_cell.length_a   1.000
_cell.length_b   1.000
_cell.length_c   1.000
_cell.angle_alpha   90.00
_cell.angle_beta   90.00
_cell.angle_gamma   90.00
#
_symmetry.space_group_name_H-M   'P 1'
#
loop_
_entity.id
_entity.type
_entity.pdbx_description
1 polymer ?
#
loop_
_entity_poly.entity_id
_entity_poly.type
_entity_poly.pdbx_seq_one_letter_code
_entity_poly.pdbx_strand_id
1 'polypeptide(L)'
;MVVNDIRKNRIISSILFAFLMISAVLLTGGLRIGVTSITSINALSTVAQIPDYIQMHKGAYDEKAIDDFVKNHDYIEAFQVTKMLNIKNSELYHNGKSFENSLMDNSFVAQNESFDYLLDMNNEIAIIDKGEIGIPIYYSQELGVELGDSIRVEKGSYAKDFKVSTIIRDAQMNSALTSSKRLLINEADILELSSNLGEWEYCFEFLLEEGSIASLETDYIGAKLPSNGVGISGSLITMLNTFSHGIIIIIIMAISMLLIGIAFLCLSYIIRATLAEQSSIIGEMRAIGFTKKEIKKLYQLKYVIIAIVAGIIGYLGGNLLGDYLSESVILYYGRAKGNIELIKWGIPVIGVLIQLVIVTIGCTVIISRNLRKTVLQMLKGEDDVKREGHYKLPANGFKYPNISIAFGELKCKYRQYIVVFLVFIFSSFLILLPMNMKNTINHPSFMSYMGVGESDLRIDIQYTGDLEAKKELLEAHLNNDADIEKYAIYQYGSAQVLNNDGKWDNIRIESGNQAKFPLDYLEGKAPVNDNEIALSYLNAKELNKNIGENLTLNYMNKEVEFIVSGIYQDITYGGKTAKAKLEFNEKDLDAYIVYVNLKEEIDIEKKASELREILTDSKVTPVREFIAQTLGGISDTMGIVEVATVIISLFLSVLITAMILKLIMAKEQNAIAIKKAIGFSNDDLRIQLGIRILAIQIFGIGVGTILANNFGEAIFGLMLSGFGASKIKFLINPIKAYLFCPGIQILAVLIIVTVISKGVSKYHIRNQIIE
;
A
#
# COMPACT_ATOMS: atom_id res chain seq x y z
N MET A 1 4.27 44.82 13.37
CA MET A 1 4.47 43.91 14.52
C MET A 1 4.70 42.49 14.11
N VAL A 2 3.81 41.80 13.36
CA VAL A 2 3.97 40.39 12.94
C VAL A 2 5.26 40.13 12.16
N VAL A 3 5.58 40.95 11.16
CA VAL A 3 6.79 40.81 10.36
C VAL A 3 8.08 40.98 11.20
N ASN A 4 8.07 41.91 12.14
CA ASN A 4 9.21 42.11 13.02
C ASN A 4 9.40 40.95 14.00
N ASP A 5 8.31 40.35 14.50
CA ASP A 5 8.36 39.18 15.36
C ASP A 5 8.84 37.93 14.58
N ILE A 6 8.41 37.75 13.34
CA ILE A 6 8.95 36.70 12.45
C ILE A 6 10.44 36.91 12.22
N ARG A 7 10.89 38.15 12.01
CA ARG A 7 12.33 38.47 11.83
C ARG A 7 13.15 38.26 13.11
N LYS A 8 12.61 38.57 14.28
CA LYS A 8 13.26 38.35 15.56
C LYS A 8 13.41 36.86 15.89
N ASN A 9 12.40 36.06 15.55
CA ASN A 9 12.32 34.61 15.80
C ASN A 9 12.46 33.79 14.51
N ARG A 10 13.37 34.15 13.60
CA ARG A 10 13.51 33.58 12.24
C ARG A 10 13.59 32.05 12.27
N ILE A 11 14.40 31.47 13.14
CA ILE A 11 14.65 30.02 13.16
C ILE A 11 13.39 29.25 13.54
N ILE A 12 12.70 29.69 14.60
CA ILE A 12 11.46 29.05 15.07
C ILE A 12 10.37 29.16 13.99
N SER A 13 10.25 30.33 13.37
CA SER A 13 9.29 30.57 12.28
C SER A 13 9.60 29.75 11.03
N SER A 14 10.90 29.61 10.67
CA SER A 14 11.34 28.78 9.54
C SER A 14 11.10 27.29 9.78
N ILE A 15 11.33 26.80 10.98
CA ILE A 15 11.06 25.41 11.35
C ILE A 15 9.56 25.12 11.25
N LEU A 16 8.74 25.98 11.83
CA LEU A 16 7.28 25.83 11.75
C LEU A 16 6.79 25.87 10.30
N PHE A 17 7.32 26.81 9.51
CA PHE A 17 7.04 26.90 8.08
C PHE A 17 7.39 25.60 7.35
N ALA A 18 8.58 25.04 7.59
CA ALA A 18 9.03 23.79 6.97
C ALA A 18 8.11 22.60 7.32
N PHE A 19 7.71 22.49 8.61
CA PHE A 19 6.77 21.44 9.04
C PHE A 19 5.43 21.55 8.33
N LEU A 20 4.84 22.74 8.30
CA LEU A 20 3.56 22.96 7.65
C LEU A 20 3.65 22.78 6.15
N MET A 21 4.76 23.19 5.53
CA MET A 21 5.00 23.03 4.09
C MET A 21 5.09 21.54 3.71
N ILE A 22 5.91 20.76 4.40
CA ILE A 22 6.06 19.32 4.12
C ILE A 22 4.74 18.58 4.31
N SER A 23 4.02 18.90 5.39
CA SER A 23 2.69 18.34 5.65
C SER A 23 1.71 18.67 4.52
N ALA A 24 1.74 19.94 4.02
CA ALA A 24 0.90 20.35 2.89
C ALA A 24 1.29 19.66 1.58
N VAL A 25 2.60 19.52 1.30
CA VAL A 25 3.11 18.82 0.10
C VAL A 25 2.57 17.39 0.06
N LEU A 26 2.69 16.65 1.16
CA LEU A 26 2.28 15.24 1.19
C LEU A 26 0.77 15.06 1.14
N LEU A 27 0.03 15.91 1.87
CA LEU A 27 -1.44 15.85 1.84
C LEU A 27 -1.97 16.19 0.45
N THR A 28 -1.45 17.24 -0.16
CA THR A 28 -1.83 17.67 -1.52
C THR A 28 -1.42 16.62 -2.55
N GLY A 29 -0.20 16.09 -2.45
CA GLY A 29 0.31 15.04 -3.34
C GLY A 29 -0.53 13.76 -3.24
N GLY A 30 -0.85 13.31 -2.02
CA GLY A 30 -1.70 12.13 -1.81
C GLY A 30 -3.11 12.30 -2.38
N LEU A 31 -3.73 13.47 -2.20
CA LEU A 31 -5.03 13.79 -2.80
C LEU A 31 -4.93 13.83 -4.35
N ARG A 32 -3.84 14.39 -4.88
CA ARG A 32 -3.60 14.46 -6.33
C ARG A 32 -3.52 13.07 -6.96
N ILE A 33 -2.73 12.17 -6.37
CA ILE A 33 -2.63 10.78 -6.82
C ILE A 33 -4.00 10.09 -6.76
N GLY A 34 -4.72 10.25 -5.64
CA GLY A 34 -6.04 9.65 -5.46
C GLY A 34 -7.02 10.05 -6.54
N VAL A 35 -7.10 11.36 -6.84
CA VAL A 35 -7.96 11.87 -7.91
C VAL A 35 -7.51 11.36 -9.27
N THR A 36 -6.21 11.40 -9.56
CA THR A 36 -5.68 10.93 -10.85
C THR A 36 -5.98 9.44 -11.04
N SER A 37 -5.78 8.60 -10.01
CA SER A 37 -6.05 7.17 -10.08
C SER A 37 -7.53 6.89 -10.38
N ILE A 38 -8.44 7.45 -9.59
CA ILE A 38 -9.88 7.23 -9.78
C ILE A 38 -10.33 7.72 -11.15
N THR A 39 -9.91 8.93 -11.55
CA THR A 39 -10.34 9.49 -12.83
C THR A 39 -9.75 8.78 -14.03
N SER A 40 -8.50 8.30 -13.96
CA SER A 40 -7.85 7.57 -15.05
C SER A 40 -8.42 6.16 -15.22
N ILE A 41 -8.64 5.43 -14.12
CA ILE A 41 -9.26 4.09 -14.16
C ILE A 41 -10.69 4.18 -14.72
N ASN A 42 -11.51 5.12 -14.22
CA ASN A 42 -12.86 5.31 -14.72
C ASN A 42 -12.88 5.74 -16.19
N ALA A 43 -11.95 6.61 -16.61
CA ALA A 43 -11.88 7.04 -18.00
C ALA A 43 -11.48 5.90 -18.94
N LEU A 44 -10.52 5.05 -18.54
CA LEU A 44 -10.16 3.86 -19.30
C LEU A 44 -11.36 2.93 -19.43
N SER A 45 -12.02 2.61 -18.31
CA SER A 45 -13.18 1.71 -18.27
C SER A 45 -14.34 2.22 -19.12
N THR A 46 -14.59 3.55 -19.10
CA THR A 46 -15.66 4.17 -19.88
C THR A 46 -15.36 4.17 -21.38
N VAL A 47 -14.11 4.45 -21.78
CA VAL A 47 -13.73 4.47 -23.20
C VAL A 47 -13.66 3.06 -23.76
N ALA A 48 -13.13 2.11 -22.98
CA ALA A 48 -13.06 0.71 -23.36
C ALA A 48 -14.44 0.05 -23.35
N GLN A 49 -15.43 0.61 -22.62
CA GLN A 49 -16.76 0.01 -22.42
C GLN A 49 -16.64 -1.42 -21.87
N ILE A 50 -16.01 -1.54 -20.67
CA ILE A 50 -15.83 -2.86 -20.04
C ILE A 50 -17.18 -3.53 -19.77
N PRO A 51 -17.28 -4.86 -19.96
CA PRO A 51 -18.51 -5.60 -19.68
C PRO A 51 -18.83 -5.61 -18.16
N ASP A 52 -20.12 -5.70 -17.84
CA ASP A 52 -20.60 -5.85 -16.47
C ASP A 52 -20.36 -7.26 -15.93
N TYR A 53 -20.35 -8.24 -16.83
CA TYR A 53 -20.06 -9.63 -16.51
C TYR A 53 -19.36 -10.35 -17.67
N ILE A 54 -18.41 -11.20 -17.31
CA ILE A 54 -17.63 -12.03 -18.24
C ILE A 54 -17.72 -13.47 -17.78
N GLN A 55 -18.01 -14.40 -18.68
CA GLN A 55 -17.85 -15.83 -18.47
C GLN A 55 -16.81 -16.39 -19.43
N MET A 56 -15.70 -16.87 -18.91
CA MET A 56 -14.69 -17.57 -19.72
C MET A 56 -15.12 -19.00 -19.98
N HIS A 57 -14.78 -19.55 -21.14
CA HIS A 57 -15.06 -20.93 -21.52
C HIS A 57 -13.98 -21.50 -22.42
N LYS A 58 -13.57 -22.72 -22.12
CA LYS A 58 -12.65 -23.53 -22.95
C LYS A 58 -13.40 -24.70 -23.57
N GLY A 59 -13.16 -24.94 -24.84
CA GLY A 59 -13.80 -26.01 -25.57
C GLY A 59 -14.91 -25.55 -26.51
N ALA A 60 -15.52 -26.51 -27.21
CA ALA A 60 -16.61 -26.23 -28.14
C ALA A 60 -17.90 -25.87 -27.38
N TYR A 61 -18.65 -24.91 -27.90
CA TYR A 61 -19.93 -24.48 -27.33
C TYR A 61 -21.04 -24.39 -28.38
N ASP A 62 -22.29 -24.40 -27.93
CA ASP A 62 -23.47 -24.20 -28.78
C ASP A 62 -23.79 -22.70 -28.87
N GLU A 63 -23.42 -22.07 -29.99
CA GLU A 63 -23.67 -20.65 -30.26
C GLU A 63 -25.16 -20.31 -30.24
N LYS A 64 -26.00 -21.23 -30.77
CA LYS A 64 -27.44 -21.00 -30.80
C LYS A 64 -28.06 -20.99 -29.41
N ALA A 65 -27.61 -21.85 -28.51
CA ALA A 65 -28.10 -21.87 -27.13
C ALA A 65 -27.83 -20.55 -26.39
N ILE A 66 -26.66 -19.93 -26.64
CA ILE A 66 -26.32 -18.64 -26.06
C ILE A 66 -27.13 -17.51 -26.70
N ASP A 67 -27.27 -17.50 -28.01
CA ASP A 67 -28.08 -16.50 -28.72
C ASP A 67 -29.56 -16.53 -28.28
N ASP A 68 -30.12 -17.72 -28.12
CA ASP A 68 -31.50 -17.89 -27.64
C ASP A 68 -31.62 -17.41 -26.17
N PHE A 69 -30.62 -17.66 -25.35
CA PHE A 69 -30.57 -17.15 -23.96
C PHE A 69 -30.58 -15.64 -23.92
N VAL A 70 -29.65 -14.99 -24.67
CA VAL A 70 -29.57 -13.52 -24.72
C VAL A 70 -30.85 -12.88 -25.16
N LYS A 71 -31.54 -13.45 -26.18
CA LYS A 71 -32.81 -12.93 -26.70
C LYS A 71 -33.98 -13.04 -25.73
N ASN A 72 -33.90 -13.99 -24.80
CA ASN A 72 -34.99 -14.25 -23.85
C ASN A 72 -34.88 -13.50 -22.53
N HIS A 73 -33.81 -12.69 -22.34
CA HIS A 73 -33.58 -11.96 -21.09
C HIS A 73 -33.44 -10.47 -21.36
N ASP A 74 -34.47 -9.71 -21.09
CA ASP A 74 -34.55 -8.25 -21.38
C ASP A 74 -33.55 -7.41 -20.62
N TYR A 75 -32.98 -7.91 -19.50
CA TYR A 75 -31.94 -7.22 -18.71
C TYR A 75 -30.56 -7.27 -19.35
N ILE A 76 -30.37 -8.01 -20.45
CA ILE A 76 -29.12 -8.04 -21.23
C ILE A 76 -29.18 -6.93 -22.29
N GLU A 77 -28.43 -5.85 -22.08
CA GLU A 77 -28.40 -4.72 -23.01
C GLU A 77 -27.58 -5.01 -24.27
N ALA A 78 -26.43 -5.70 -24.09
CA ALA A 78 -25.58 -6.13 -25.20
C ALA A 78 -24.80 -7.39 -24.84
N PHE A 79 -24.42 -8.14 -25.86
CA PHE A 79 -23.65 -9.38 -25.74
C PHE A 79 -22.66 -9.49 -26.90
N GLN A 80 -21.47 -10.01 -26.60
CA GLN A 80 -20.49 -10.42 -27.62
C GLN A 80 -19.67 -11.60 -27.14
N VAL A 81 -19.00 -12.27 -28.08
CA VAL A 81 -18.06 -13.35 -27.82
C VAL A 81 -16.67 -12.94 -28.30
N THR A 82 -15.78 -12.68 -27.37
CA THR A 82 -14.38 -12.44 -27.68
C THR A 82 -13.64 -13.76 -27.80
N LYS A 83 -13.16 -14.06 -29.03
CA LYS A 83 -12.39 -15.26 -29.31
C LYS A 83 -10.94 -15.05 -28.99
N MET A 84 -10.39 -15.87 -28.14
CA MET A 84 -9.00 -15.78 -27.67
C MET A 84 -8.24 -17.03 -28.10
N LEU A 85 -7.14 -16.87 -28.81
CA LEU A 85 -6.24 -17.96 -29.17
C LEU A 85 -5.15 -18.05 -28.10
N ASN A 86 -5.32 -18.98 -27.16
CA ASN A 86 -4.37 -19.18 -26.07
C ASN A 86 -3.08 -19.81 -26.59
N ILE A 87 -1.92 -19.29 -26.17
CA ILE A 87 -0.61 -19.73 -26.61
C ILE A 87 0.31 -19.99 -25.42
N LYS A 88 1.17 -20.97 -25.54
CA LYS A 88 2.16 -21.27 -24.51
C LYS A 88 3.24 -20.18 -24.44
N ASN A 89 3.63 -19.80 -23.24
CA ASN A 89 4.67 -18.81 -23.02
C ASN A 89 6.04 -19.24 -23.61
N SER A 90 6.31 -20.55 -23.65
CA SER A 90 7.49 -21.12 -24.28
C SER A 90 7.52 -20.99 -25.81
N GLU A 91 6.39 -20.67 -26.45
CA GLU A 91 6.23 -20.44 -27.88
C GLU A 91 6.36 -18.95 -28.27
N LEU A 92 6.48 -18.04 -27.28
CA LEU A 92 6.64 -16.58 -27.47
C LEU A 92 8.06 -16.14 -27.16
N TYR A 93 8.65 -15.31 -28.03
CA TYR A 93 10.01 -14.80 -27.87
C TYR A 93 10.09 -13.31 -28.15
N HIS A 94 10.86 -12.61 -27.33
CA HIS A 94 11.29 -11.23 -27.53
C HIS A 94 12.81 -11.15 -27.46
N ASN A 95 13.46 -10.62 -28.51
CA ASN A 95 14.93 -10.53 -28.59
C ASN A 95 15.65 -11.86 -28.29
N GLY A 96 15.08 -12.99 -28.74
CA GLY A 96 15.63 -14.33 -28.53
C GLY A 96 15.43 -14.93 -27.14
N LYS A 97 14.71 -14.23 -26.24
CA LYS A 97 14.32 -14.74 -24.92
C LYS A 97 12.87 -15.18 -24.93
N SER A 98 12.60 -16.38 -24.44
CA SER A 98 11.24 -16.90 -24.28
C SER A 98 10.48 -16.19 -23.16
N PHE A 99 9.14 -16.14 -23.24
CA PHE A 99 8.24 -15.67 -22.18
C PHE A 99 7.97 -16.76 -21.13
N GLU A 100 8.65 -17.90 -21.18
CA GLU A 100 8.40 -19.06 -20.31
C GLU A 100 8.40 -18.73 -18.79
N ASN A 101 9.17 -17.71 -18.38
CA ASN A 101 9.23 -17.26 -16.99
C ASN A 101 8.08 -16.32 -16.60
N SER A 102 7.23 -15.91 -17.54
CA SER A 102 6.07 -15.09 -17.23
C SER A 102 4.95 -15.91 -16.57
N LEU A 103 4.38 -15.40 -15.49
CA LEU A 103 3.19 -15.97 -14.84
C LEU A 103 1.93 -15.81 -15.69
N MET A 104 1.94 -14.88 -16.64
CA MET A 104 0.76 -14.52 -17.39
C MET A 104 0.40 -15.59 -18.42
N ASP A 105 -0.90 -15.84 -18.57
CA ASP A 105 -1.46 -16.62 -19.68
C ASP A 105 -1.68 -15.68 -20.86
N ASN A 106 -1.11 -16.04 -22.01
CA ASN A 106 -1.15 -15.18 -23.18
C ASN A 106 -2.16 -15.68 -24.21
N SER A 107 -2.98 -14.79 -24.71
CA SER A 107 -3.91 -15.08 -25.78
C SER A 107 -3.86 -14.02 -26.87
N PHE A 108 -3.82 -14.44 -28.12
CA PHE A 108 -4.02 -13.54 -29.26
C PHE A 108 -5.50 -13.24 -29.44
N VAL A 109 -5.82 -11.95 -29.62
CA VAL A 109 -7.18 -11.45 -29.85
C VAL A 109 -7.22 -10.49 -31.01
N ALA A 110 -8.35 -10.44 -31.70
CA ALA A 110 -8.67 -9.33 -32.61
C ALA A 110 -9.36 -8.21 -31.80
N GLN A 111 -9.43 -7.00 -32.37
CA GLN A 111 -10.17 -5.91 -31.77
C GLN A 111 -11.67 -6.21 -31.79
N ASN A 112 -12.34 -5.99 -30.68
CA ASN A 112 -13.78 -6.13 -30.56
C ASN A 112 -14.49 -5.02 -31.35
N GLU A 113 -15.72 -5.29 -31.85
CA GLU A 113 -16.49 -4.36 -32.67
C GLU A 113 -17.50 -3.54 -31.86
N SER A 114 -18.04 -4.09 -30.77
CA SER A 114 -19.22 -3.52 -30.07
C SER A 114 -18.85 -2.80 -28.78
N PHE A 115 -18.06 -3.44 -27.92
CA PHE A 115 -17.60 -2.92 -26.63
C PHE A 115 -16.34 -3.68 -26.20
N ASP A 116 -15.82 -3.45 -25.00
CA ASP A 116 -14.56 -4.02 -24.48
C ASP A 116 -13.37 -3.80 -25.45
N TYR A 117 -13.15 -2.54 -25.81
CA TYR A 117 -12.08 -2.16 -26.70
C TYR A 117 -10.70 -2.18 -26.04
N LEU A 118 -9.72 -2.72 -26.75
CA LEU A 118 -8.30 -2.55 -26.42
C LEU A 118 -7.84 -1.18 -26.93
N LEU A 119 -7.26 -0.38 -26.05
CA LEU A 119 -6.91 1.00 -26.34
C LEU A 119 -5.40 1.19 -26.52
N ASP A 120 -5.01 2.15 -27.32
CA ASP A 120 -3.63 2.61 -27.46
C ASP A 120 -3.18 3.50 -26.28
N MET A 121 -1.96 4.02 -26.36
CA MET A 121 -1.41 4.91 -25.33
C MET A 121 -2.09 6.31 -25.27
N ASN A 122 -2.93 6.65 -26.25
CA ASN A 122 -3.76 7.86 -26.27
C ASN A 122 -5.18 7.63 -25.74
N ASN A 123 -5.48 6.40 -25.30
CA ASN A 123 -6.84 5.93 -24.99
C ASN A 123 -7.79 6.08 -26.19
N GLU A 124 -7.31 5.67 -27.37
CA GLU A 124 -8.10 5.53 -28.60
C GLU A 124 -8.11 4.04 -28.97
N ILE A 125 -9.15 3.60 -29.69
CA ILE A 125 -9.28 2.20 -30.10
C ILE A 125 -8.06 1.81 -30.93
N ALA A 126 -7.31 0.78 -30.47
CA ALA A 126 -6.11 0.35 -31.14
C ALA A 126 -6.43 -0.35 -32.47
N ILE A 127 -5.76 0.04 -33.54
CA ILE A 127 -5.89 -0.55 -34.87
C ILE A 127 -4.57 -1.20 -35.23
N ILE A 128 -4.61 -2.47 -35.67
CA ILE A 128 -3.45 -3.28 -35.97
C ILE A 128 -3.53 -3.80 -37.42
N ASP A 129 -2.48 -3.56 -38.18
CA ASP A 129 -2.36 -4.09 -39.53
C ASP A 129 -1.81 -5.53 -39.53
N LYS A 130 -1.94 -6.23 -40.68
CA LYS A 130 -1.43 -7.59 -40.82
C LYS A 130 0.09 -7.65 -40.62
N GLY A 131 0.55 -8.59 -39.78
CA GLY A 131 1.96 -8.77 -39.40
C GLY A 131 2.42 -7.82 -38.29
N GLU A 132 1.52 -7.03 -37.71
CA GLU A 132 1.79 -6.19 -36.55
C GLU A 132 1.12 -6.74 -35.29
N ILE A 133 1.62 -6.29 -34.12
CA ILE A 133 1.11 -6.70 -32.81
C ILE A 133 1.01 -5.51 -31.85
N GLY A 134 -0.09 -5.45 -31.11
CA GLY A 134 -0.25 -4.61 -29.94
C GLY A 134 0.10 -5.38 -28.67
N ILE A 135 1.05 -4.89 -27.89
CA ILE A 135 1.57 -5.54 -26.68
C ILE A 135 0.99 -4.86 -25.45
N PRO A 136 0.43 -5.62 -24.46
CA PRO A 136 -0.01 -5.05 -23.20
C PRO A 136 1.10 -4.26 -22.49
N ILE A 137 0.74 -3.15 -21.88
CA ILE A 137 1.67 -2.29 -21.09
C ILE A 137 2.46 -3.09 -20.05
N TYR A 138 1.88 -4.18 -19.52
CA TYR A 138 2.56 -5.10 -18.61
C TYR A 138 3.89 -5.58 -19.17
N TYR A 139 3.94 -6.07 -20.43
CA TYR A 139 5.17 -6.58 -21.03
C TYR A 139 6.16 -5.49 -21.41
N SER A 140 5.68 -4.29 -21.72
CA SER A 140 6.57 -3.13 -21.89
C SER A 140 7.32 -2.81 -20.60
N GLN A 141 6.69 -2.97 -19.43
CA GLN A 141 7.31 -2.69 -18.14
C GLN A 141 8.16 -3.85 -17.63
N GLU A 142 7.68 -5.10 -17.73
CA GLU A 142 8.36 -6.27 -17.15
C GLU A 142 9.48 -6.82 -18.04
N LEU A 143 9.28 -6.84 -19.36
CA LEU A 143 10.22 -7.41 -20.31
C LEU A 143 10.96 -6.37 -21.16
N GLY A 144 10.62 -5.07 -20.98
CA GLY A 144 11.24 -4.00 -21.74
C GLY A 144 10.89 -4.01 -23.23
N VAL A 145 9.70 -4.50 -23.62
CA VAL A 145 9.24 -4.49 -25.00
C VAL A 145 8.94 -3.06 -25.43
N GLU A 146 9.56 -2.63 -26.53
CA GLU A 146 9.42 -1.28 -27.07
C GLU A 146 8.75 -1.28 -28.46
N LEU A 147 8.26 -0.09 -28.87
CA LEU A 147 7.71 0.08 -30.21
C LEU A 147 8.78 -0.17 -31.28
N GLY A 148 8.43 -1.00 -32.26
CA GLY A 148 9.33 -1.39 -33.34
C GLY A 148 10.07 -2.71 -33.10
N ASP A 149 10.02 -3.25 -31.89
CA ASP A 149 10.57 -4.58 -31.59
C ASP A 149 9.84 -5.68 -32.34
N SER A 150 10.46 -6.87 -32.39
CA SER A 150 9.89 -8.06 -32.99
C SER A 150 9.50 -9.08 -31.91
N ILE A 151 8.26 -9.53 -31.94
CA ILE A 151 7.77 -10.67 -31.18
C ILE A 151 7.69 -11.85 -32.13
N ARG A 152 8.43 -12.91 -31.81
CA ARG A 152 8.44 -14.15 -32.57
C ARG A 152 7.57 -15.20 -31.89
N VAL A 153 6.73 -15.82 -32.69
CA VAL A 153 5.93 -16.98 -32.30
C VAL A 153 6.53 -18.21 -32.99
N GLU A 154 6.89 -19.24 -32.23
CA GLU A 154 7.58 -20.41 -32.78
C GLU A 154 7.08 -21.70 -32.14
N LYS A 155 6.70 -22.70 -33.00
CA LYS A 155 6.32 -24.04 -32.58
C LYS A 155 6.78 -25.07 -33.61
N GLY A 156 7.76 -25.89 -33.26
CA GLY A 156 8.33 -26.88 -34.15
C GLY A 156 8.94 -26.24 -35.40
N SER A 157 8.37 -26.50 -36.57
CA SER A 157 8.82 -25.92 -37.85
C SER A 157 8.10 -24.64 -38.23
N TYR A 158 7.07 -24.26 -37.51
CA TYR A 158 6.32 -23.01 -37.77
C TYR A 158 6.95 -21.86 -36.99
N ALA A 159 7.21 -20.76 -37.67
CA ALA A 159 7.65 -19.53 -37.01
C ALA A 159 7.07 -18.30 -37.73
N LYS A 160 6.66 -17.31 -36.97
CA LYS A 160 6.15 -16.04 -37.49
C LYS A 160 6.60 -14.88 -36.60
N ASP A 161 7.09 -13.83 -37.24
CA ASP A 161 7.51 -12.60 -36.55
C ASP A 161 6.43 -11.53 -36.69
N PHE A 162 6.14 -10.85 -35.61
CA PHE A 162 5.23 -9.70 -35.53
C PHE A 162 6.01 -8.47 -35.11
N LYS A 163 5.77 -7.35 -35.76
CA LYS A 163 6.35 -6.06 -35.38
C LYS A 163 5.45 -5.38 -34.36
N VAL A 164 6.01 -4.95 -33.24
CA VAL A 164 5.30 -4.17 -32.22
C VAL A 164 4.97 -2.79 -32.77
N SER A 165 3.71 -2.56 -33.13
CA SER A 165 3.23 -1.27 -33.67
C SER A 165 2.59 -0.39 -32.60
N THR A 166 2.05 -0.97 -31.54
CA THR A 166 1.46 -0.21 -30.42
C THR A 166 1.63 -0.93 -29.09
N ILE A 167 1.66 -0.15 -28.03
CA ILE A 167 1.47 -0.65 -26.64
C ILE A 167 0.01 -0.44 -26.32
N ILE A 168 -0.66 -1.48 -25.80
CA ILE A 168 -2.09 -1.45 -25.52
C ILE A 168 -2.37 -1.37 -24.02
N ARG A 169 -3.46 -0.70 -23.69
CA ARG A 169 -4.12 -0.70 -22.38
C ARG A 169 -5.37 -1.55 -22.48
N ASP A 170 -5.41 -2.58 -21.67
CA ASP A 170 -6.53 -3.51 -21.58
C ASP A 170 -7.30 -3.23 -20.29
N ALA A 171 -8.51 -2.69 -20.39
CA ALA A 171 -9.28 -2.29 -19.21
C ALA A 171 -9.70 -3.48 -18.34
N GLN A 172 -9.84 -4.69 -18.94
CA GLN A 172 -10.13 -5.92 -18.22
C GLN A 172 -8.90 -6.55 -17.57
N MET A 173 -7.80 -6.71 -18.34
CA MET A 173 -6.65 -7.56 -17.97
C MET A 173 -5.37 -6.76 -17.71
N ASN A 174 -5.49 -5.48 -17.37
CA ASN A 174 -4.36 -4.58 -17.17
C ASN A 174 -3.59 -4.85 -15.86
N SER A 175 -4.28 -5.27 -14.82
CA SER A 175 -3.67 -5.55 -13.51
C SER A 175 -2.73 -6.74 -13.54
N ALA A 176 -1.59 -6.66 -12.84
CA ALA A 176 -0.71 -7.80 -12.61
C ALA A 176 -1.36 -8.93 -11.76
N LEU A 177 -2.45 -8.62 -11.07
CA LEU A 177 -3.26 -9.62 -10.34
C LEU A 177 -4.15 -10.46 -11.27
N THR A 178 -4.36 -10.02 -12.50
CA THR A 178 -5.07 -10.76 -13.53
C THR A 178 -4.05 -11.56 -14.33
N SER A 179 -4.09 -12.88 -14.24
CA SER A 179 -3.10 -13.76 -14.87
C SER A 179 -3.20 -13.78 -16.40
N SER A 180 -4.35 -13.46 -17.00
CA SER A 180 -4.51 -13.42 -18.47
C SER A 180 -4.07 -12.10 -19.07
N LYS A 181 -3.42 -12.17 -20.25
CA LYS A 181 -3.01 -10.99 -21.04
C LYS A 181 -3.41 -11.18 -22.50
N ARG A 182 -4.03 -10.16 -23.09
CA ARG A 182 -4.47 -10.15 -24.47
C ARG A 182 -3.45 -9.44 -25.36
N LEU A 183 -2.93 -10.17 -26.34
CA LEU A 183 -2.02 -9.69 -27.38
C LEU A 183 -2.85 -9.37 -28.61
N LEU A 184 -2.94 -8.09 -29.00
CA LEU A 184 -3.79 -7.64 -30.11
C LEU A 184 -3.10 -7.86 -31.45
N ILE A 185 -3.72 -8.64 -32.35
CA ILE A 185 -3.24 -8.83 -33.72
C ILE A 185 -4.41 -8.75 -34.70
N ASN A 186 -4.09 -8.73 -36.01
CA ASN A 186 -5.08 -8.72 -37.06
C ASN A 186 -5.83 -10.07 -37.14
N GLU A 187 -7.12 -10.07 -37.42
CA GLU A 187 -7.96 -11.26 -37.50
C GLU A 187 -7.41 -12.31 -38.50
N ALA A 188 -6.88 -11.84 -39.66
CA ALA A 188 -6.28 -12.75 -40.65
C ALA A 188 -5.04 -13.48 -40.10
N ASP A 189 -4.27 -12.83 -39.22
CA ASP A 189 -3.11 -13.44 -38.57
C ASP A 189 -3.54 -14.45 -37.49
N ILE A 190 -4.64 -14.19 -36.76
CA ILE A 190 -5.19 -15.16 -35.80
C ILE A 190 -5.63 -16.44 -36.49
N LEU A 191 -6.34 -16.31 -37.61
CA LEU A 191 -6.76 -17.48 -38.41
C LEU A 191 -5.58 -18.29 -38.92
N GLU A 192 -4.50 -17.67 -39.35
CA GLU A 192 -3.27 -18.33 -39.75
C GLU A 192 -2.60 -19.04 -38.57
N LEU A 193 -2.47 -18.37 -37.43
CA LEU A 193 -1.88 -18.94 -36.20
C LEU A 193 -2.69 -20.15 -35.70
N SER A 194 -4.00 -20.04 -35.63
CA SER A 194 -4.89 -21.09 -35.10
C SER A 194 -4.81 -22.41 -35.87
N SER A 195 -4.36 -22.37 -37.13
CA SER A 195 -4.13 -23.57 -37.94
C SER A 195 -2.86 -24.32 -37.57
N ASN A 196 -1.94 -23.68 -36.85
CA ASN A 196 -0.61 -24.21 -36.55
C ASN A 196 -0.35 -24.35 -35.04
N LEU A 197 -0.98 -23.52 -34.21
CA LEU A 197 -0.71 -23.45 -32.78
C LEU A 197 -1.89 -22.87 -32.02
N GLY A 198 -1.82 -23.00 -30.69
CA GLY A 198 -2.81 -22.45 -29.77
C GLY A 198 -4.09 -23.27 -29.62
N GLU A 199 -4.88 -22.91 -28.64
CA GLU A 199 -6.20 -23.48 -28.36
C GLU A 199 -7.19 -22.35 -28.19
N TRP A 200 -8.43 -22.56 -28.69
CA TRP A 200 -9.46 -21.53 -28.59
C TRP A 200 -10.06 -21.48 -27.18
N GLU A 201 -10.10 -20.28 -26.65
CA GLU A 201 -10.83 -19.90 -25.46
C GLU A 201 -11.82 -18.79 -25.82
N TYR A 202 -12.96 -18.79 -25.18
CA TYR A 202 -14.05 -17.86 -25.47
C TYR A 202 -14.36 -17.04 -24.23
N CYS A 203 -14.57 -15.74 -24.41
CA CYS A 203 -14.98 -14.81 -23.38
C CYS A 203 -16.39 -14.33 -23.73
N PHE A 204 -17.40 -14.82 -23.03
CA PHE A 204 -18.77 -14.38 -23.16
C PHE A 204 -18.96 -13.12 -22.33
N GLU A 205 -19.19 -12.00 -22.98
CA GLU A 205 -19.19 -10.67 -22.39
C GLU A 205 -20.59 -10.07 -22.46
N PHE A 206 -21.05 -9.54 -21.32
CA PHE A 206 -22.41 -9.02 -21.15
C PHE A 206 -22.38 -7.58 -20.64
N LEU A 207 -23.15 -6.69 -21.28
CA LEU A 207 -23.58 -5.42 -20.71
C LEU A 207 -25.01 -5.62 -20.19
N LEU A 208 -25.26 -5.17 -18.96
CA LEU A 208 -26.47 -5.49 -18.22
C LEU A 208 -27.15 -4.24 -17.67
N GLU A 209 -28.44 -4.30 -17.46
CA GLU A 209 -29.15 -3.33 -16.62
C GLU A 209 -28.57 -3.32 -15.20
N GLU A 210 -28.53 -2.16 -14.56
CA GLU A 210 -27.98 -2.00 -13.23
C GLU A 210 -28.61 -2.96 -12.19
N GLY A 211 -27.77 -3.73 -11.51
CA GLY A 211 -28.20 -4.68 -10.47
C GLY A 211 -28.58 -6.07 -10.98
N SER A 212 -28.43 -6.39 -12.27
CA SER A 212 -28.87 -7.67 -12.88
C SER A 212 -27.80 -8.77 -12.88
N ILE A 213 -26.59 -8.54 -12.37
CA ILE A 213 -25.49 -9.52 -12.37
C ILE A 213 -25.91 -10.84 -11.71
N ALA A 214 -26.46 -10.81 -10.50
CA ALA A 214 -26.88 -12.02 -9.79
C ALA A 214 -28.06 -12.74 -10.47
N SER A 215 -28.89 -12.04 -11.24
CA SER A 215 -29.94 -12.64 -12.06
C SER A 215 -29.33 -13.36 -13.26
N LEU A 216 -28.36 -12.70 -13.95
CA LEU A 216 -27.63 -13.33 -15.04
C LEU A 216 -26.92 -14.61 -14.57
N GLU A 217 -26.18 -14.57 -13.46
CA GLU A 217 -25.47 -15.74 -12.94
C GLU A 217 -26.44 -16.90 -12.66
N THR A 218 -27.57 -16.61 -12.02
CA THR A 218 -28.61 -17.63 -11.72
C THR A 218 -29.20 -18.20 -12.98
N ASP A 219 -29.63 -17.37 -13.94
CA ASP A 219 -30.31 -17.79 -15.17
C ASP A 219 -29.33 -18.48 -16.13
N TYR A 220 -28.08 -18.00 -16.24
CA TYR A 220 -27.03 -18.58 -17.06
C TYR A 220 -26.75 -20.04 -16.70
N ILE A 221 -26.70 -20.29 -15.41
CA ILE A 221 -26.46 -21.63 -14.87
C ILE A 221 -27.72 -22.50 -14.98
N GLY A 222 -28.89 -21.94 -14.66
CA GLY A 222 -30.16 -22.64 -14.84
C GLY A 222 -30.38 -23.14 -16.27
N ALA A 223 -29.89 -22.36 -17.25
CA ALA A 223 -29.86 -22.72 -18.66
C ALA A 223 -28.73 -23.71 -19.05
N LYS A 224 -27.82 -24.05 -18.12
CA LYS A 224 -26.66 -24.94 -18.34
C LYS A 224 -25.76 -24.51 -19.51
N LEU A 225 -25.52 -23.20 -19.61
CA LEU A 225 -24.69 -22.62 -20.65
C LEU A 225 -23.20 -22.93 -20.43
N PRO A 226 -22.36 -22.77 -21.46
CA PRO A 226 -20.93 -23.03 -21.39
C PRO A 226 -20.24 -22.21 -20.31
N SER A 227 -19.69 -22.86 -19.27
CA SER A 227 -19.07 -22.22 -18.10
C SER A 227 -17.77 -22.91 -17.67
N ASN A 228 -17.04 -23.54 -18.64
CA ASN A 228 -15.75 -24.15 -18.36
C ASN A 228 -14.65 -23.07 -18.30
N GLY A 229 -14.59 -22.35 -17.20
CA GLY A 229 -13.73 -21.21 -16.92
C GLY A 229 -14.36 -20.26 -15.93
N VAL A 230 -13.65 -19.17 -15.60
CA VAL A 230 -14.02 -18.25 -14.52
C VAL A 230 -15.11 -17.28 -14.96
N GLY A 231 -16.12 -17.08 -14.10
CA GLY A 231 -17.08 -15.97 -14.19
C GLY A 231 -16.58 -14.77 -13.39
N ILE A 232 -16.54 -13.57 -13.98
CA ILE A 232 -15.97 -12.36 -13.36
C ILE A 232 -16.90 -11.17 -13.58
N SER A 233 -17.27 -10.47 -12.51
CA SER A 233 -18.03 -9.22 -12.62
C SER A 233 -17.12 -8.01 -12.93
N GLY A 234 -17.65 -7.00 -13.62
CA GLY A 234 -16.95 -5.73 -13.90
C GLY A 234 -16.52 -4.99 -12.63
N SER A 235 -17.28 -5.16 -11.52
CA SER A 235 -16.89 -4.62 -10.21
C SER A 235 -15.61 -5.26 -9.68
N LEU A 236 -15.43 -6.57 -9.86
CA LEU A 236 -14.21 -7.28 -9.49
C LEU A 236 -13.02 -6.86 -10.35
N ILE A 237 -13.22 -6.68 -11.66
CA ILE A 237 -12.20 -6.14 -12.57
C ILE A 237 -11.73 -4.77 -12.09
N THR A 238 -12.65 -3.87 -11.78
CA THR A 238 -12.35 -2.53 -11.26
C THR A 238 -11.60 -2.60 -9.93
N MET A 239 -11.98 -3.51 -9.05
CA MET A 239 -11.31 -3.74 -7.76
C MET A 239 -9.86 -4.20 -7.96
N LEU A 240 -9.60 -5.17 -8.84
CA LEU A 240 -8.25 -5.67 -9.16
C LEU A 240 -7.36 -4.57 -9.76
N ASN A 241 -7.91 -3.75 -10.65
CA ASN A 241 -7.20 -2.61 -11.23
C ASN A 241 -6.88 -1.52 -10.18
N THR A 242 -7.76 -1.33 -9.19
CA THR A 242 -7.58 -0.30 -8.15
C THR A 242 -6.65 -0.77 -7.02
N PHE A 243 -6.46 -2.07 -6.83
CA PHE A 243 -5.77 -2.67 -5.69
C PHE A 243 -4.37 -2.07 -5.45
N SER A 244 -3.49 -2.14 -6.43
CA SER A 244 -2.09 -1.71 -6.29
C SER A 244 -1.98 -0.22 -5.96
N HIS A 245 -2.72 0.63 -6.68
CA HIS A 245 -2.69 2.07 -6.48
C HIS A 245 -3.45 2.50 -5.22
N GLY A 246 -4.53 1.81 -4.87
CA GLY A 246 -5.31 2.04 -3.66
C GLY A 246 -4.47 1.92 -2.39
N ILE A 247 -3.67 0.87 -2.28
CA ILE A 247 -2.74 0.68 -1.15
C ILE A 247 -1.77 1.85 -1.03
N ILE A 248 -1.15 2.27 -2.14
CA ILE A 248 -0.19 3.37 -2.18
C ILE A 248 -0.83 4.67 -1.69
N ILE A 249 -2.02 5.00 -2.20
CA ILE A 249 -2.76 6.21 -1.82
C ILE A 249 -3.05 6.22 -0.32
N ILE A 250 -3.54 5.13 0.23
CA ILE A 250 -3.88 5.03 1.66
C ILE A 250 -2.62 5.21 2.53
N ILE A 251 -1.47 4.64 2.12
CA ILE A 251 -0.20 4.80 2.85
C ILE A 251 0.25 6.25 2.84
N ILE A 252 0.24 6.93 1.69
CA ILE A 252 0.62 8.35 1.60
C ILE A 252 -0.31 9.21 2.45
N MET A 253 -1.61 8.92 2.46
CA MET A 253 -2.58 9.62 3.30
C MET A 253 -2.32 9.39 4.80
N ALA A 254 -2.01 8.16 5.21
CA ALA A 254 -1.67 7.84 6.60
C ALA A 254 -0.39 8.59 7.06
N ILE A 255 0.64 8.59 6.22
CA ILE A 255 1.88 9.35 6.47
C ILE A 255 1.59 10.84 6.58
N SER A 256 0.77 11.39 5.68
CA SER A 256 0.37 12.81 5.70
C SER A 256 -0.37 13.17 7.00
N MET A 257 -1.26 12.30 7.47
CA MET A 257 -2.00 12.51 8.72
C MET A 257 -1.09 12.51 9.95
N LEU A 258 -0.10 11.61 9.99
CA LEU A 258 0.93 11.59 11.04
C LEU A 258 1.75 12.89 11.05
N LEU A 259 2.14 13.38 9.89
CA LEU A 259 2.90 14.64 9.77
C LEU A 259 2.10 15.86 10.18
N ILE A 260 0.80 15.90 9.88
CA ILE A 260 -0.09 16.95 10.41
C ILE A 260 -0.10 16.91 11.96
N GLY A 261 -0.17 15.71 12.53
CA GLY A 261 -0.07 15.51 13.98
C GLY A 261 1.23 16.06 14.58
N ILE A 262 2.36 15.75 13.96
CA ILE A 262 3.69 16.26 14.37
C ILE A 262 3.74 17.77 14.24
N ALA A 263 3.29 18.34 13.12
CA ALA A 263 3.24 19.78 12.89
C ALA A 263 2.38 20.49 13.96
N PHE A 264 1.25 19.89 14.34
CA PHE A 264 0.39 20.41 15.39
C PHE A 264 1.04 20.39 16.78
N LEU A 265 1.77 19.31 17.12
CA LEU A 265 2.53 19.23 18.37
C LEU A 265 3.62 20.30 18.44
N CYS A 266 4.36 20.48 17.34
CA CYS A 266 5.38 21.53 17.22
C CYS A 266 4.78 22.93 17.36
N LEU A 267 3.70 23.19 16.64
CA LEU A 267 2.95 24.46 16.73
C LEU A 267 2.49 24.72 18.16
N SER A 268 1.89 23.71 18.82
CA SER A 268 1.43 23.82 20.21
C SER A 268 2.56 24.19 21.17
N TYR A 269 3.73 23.58 20.98
CA TYR A 269 4.91 23.86 21.80
C TYR A 269 5.44 25.28 21.56
N ILE A 270 5.59 25.68 20.28
CA ILE A 270 6.07 27.02 19.90
C ILE A 270 5.17 28.11 20.46
N ILE A 271 3.86 27.98 20.30
CA ILE A 271 2.89 28.98 20.81
C ILE A 271 3.01 29.12 22.32
N ARG A 272 3.05 28.00 23.07
CA ARG A 272 3.19 28.03 24.52
C ARG A 272 4.49 28.70 24.96
N ALA A 273 5.58 28.39 24.28
CA ALA A 273 6.90 28.94 24.56
C ALA A 273 6.95 30.46 24.31
N THR A 274 6.44 30.92 23.16
CA THR A 274 6.35 32.34 22.80
C THR A 274 5.45 33.12 23.79
N LEU A 275 4.29 32.57 24.15
CA LEU A 275 3.39 33.20 25.10
C LEU A 275 3.96 33.25 26.51
N ALA A 276 4.78 32.30 26.94
CA ALA A 276 5.48 32.30 28.20
C ALA A 276 6.59 33.37 28.23
N GLU A 277 7.39 33.46 27.16
CA GLU A 277 8.45 34.48 27.00
C GLU A 277 7.87 35.91 26.98
N GLN A 278 6.73 36.10 26.35
CA GLN A 278 6.08 37.39 26.19
C GLN A 278 4.98 37.66 27.25
N SER A 279 4.97 36.91 28.36
CA SER A 279 3.91 37.00 29.39
C SER A 279 3.79 38.38 29.97
N SER A 280 4.91 39.07 30.28
CA SER A 280 4.92 40.46 30.81
C SER A 280 4.30 41.43 29.82
N ILE A 281 4.72 41.38 28.54
CA ILE A 281 4.18 42.25 27.48
C ILE A 281 2.67 42.03 27.31
N ILE A 282 2.21 40.79 27.38
CA ILE A 282 0.77 40.46 27.34
C ILE A 282 0.05 41.02 28.58
N GLY A 283 0.70 40.92 29.73
CA GLY A 283 0.19 41.53 30.99
C GLY A 283 0.04 43.04 30.89
N GLU A 284 1.04 43.75 30.37
CA GLU A 284 1.04 45.18 30.09
C GLU A 284 -0.08 45.58 29.13
N MET A 285 -0.19 44.85 27.99
CA MET A 285 -1.28 45.09 27.03
C MET A 285 -2.65 44.94 27.68
N ARG A 286 -2.84 43.94 28.53
CA ARG A 286 -4.11 43.78 29.29
C ARG A 286 -4.34 44.84 30.32
N ALA A 287 -3.28 45.34 30.96
CA ALA A 287 -3.36 46.44 31.93
C ALA A 287 -3.78 47.79 31.28
N ILE A 288 -3.34 48.03 30.03
CA ILE A 288 -3.71 49.19 29.20
C ILE A 288 -5.12 49.06 28.60
N GLY A 289 -5.79 47.89 28.72
CA GLY A 289 -7.18 47.69 28.30
C GLY A 289 -7.41 46.81 27.08
N PHE A 290 -6.37 46.19 26.50
CA PHE A 290 -6.57 45.24 25.41
C PHE A 290 -7.38 44.01 25.86
N THR A 291 -8.38 43.66 25.08
CA THR A 291 -9.23 42.48 25.32
C THR A 291 -8.50 41.19 25.02
N LYS A 292 -8.92 40.09 25.66
CA LYS A 292 -8.40 38.75 25.34
C LYS A 292 -8.59 38.39 23.85
N LYS A 293 -9.64 38.89 23.21
CA LYS A 293 -9.93 38.63 21.79
C LYS A 293 -8.92 39.35 20.87
N GLU A 294 -8.56 40.57 21.17
CA GLU A 294 -7.57 41.33 20.37
C GLU A 294 -6.19 40.74 20.49
N ILE A 295 -5.74 40.42 21.69
CA ILE A 295 -4.44 39.76 21.92
C ILE A 295 -4.42 38.42 21.21
N LYS A 296 -5.48 37.60 21.32
CA LYS A 296 -5.58 36.33 20.61
C LYS A 296 -5.45 36.52 19.11
N LYS A 297 -6.18 37.46 18.51
CA LYS A 297 -6.13 37.73 17.06
C LYS A 297 -4.74 38.16 16.61
N LEU A 298 -4.05 38.97 17.41
CA LEU A 298 -2.68 39.43 17.11
C LEU A 298 -1.69 38.29 17.03
N TYR A 299 -1.68 37.38 18.02
CA TYR A 299 -0.78 36.24 18.05
C TYR A 299 -1.17 35.16 17.02
N GLN A 300 -2.46 34.95 16.82
CA GLN A 300 -2.98 33.97 15.85
C GLN A 300 -2.60 34.34 14.42
N LEU A 301 -2.65 35.64 14.06
CA LEU A 301 -2.39 36.15 12.73
C LEU A 301 -0.99 35.71 12.21
N LYS A 302 0.01 35.73 13.07
CA LYS A 302 1.38 35.25 12.74
C LYS A 302 1.38 33.82 12.22
N TYR A 303 0.75 32.92 12.98
CA TYR A 303 0.76 31.49 12.67
C TYR A 303 -0.11 31.16 11.46
N VAL A 304 -1.23 31.88 11.30
CA VAL A 304 -2.12 31.75 10.14
C VAL A 304 -1.41 32.22 8.85
N ILE A 305 -0.66 33.35 8.90
CA ILE A 305 0.12 33.80 7.74
C ILE A 305 1.19 32.77 7.35
N ILE A 306 1.91 32.22 8.34
CA ILE A 306 2.90 31.16 8.07
C ILE A 306 2.22 29.93 7.45
N ALA A 307 1.05 29.53 7.96
CA ALA A 307 0.28 28.40 7.42
C ALA A 307 -0.23 28.64 6.01
N ILE A 308 -0.69 29.85 5.68
CA ILE A 308 -1.13 30.21 4.33
C ILE A 308 0.05 30.13 3.34
N VAL A 309 1.19 30.76 3.67
CA VAL A 309 2.37 30.74 2.78
C VAL A 309 2.90 29.32 2.63
N ALA A 310 2.99 28.55 3.73
CA ALA A 310 3.38 27.14 3.71
C ALA A 310 2.39 26.30 2.90
N GLY A 311 1.09 26.56 3.02
CA GLY A 311 0.04 25.90 2.27
C GLY A 311 0.11 26.16 0.76
N ILE A 312 0.35 27.41 0.35
CA ILE A 312 0.49 27.78 -1.07
C ILE A 312 1.72 27.06 -1.69
N ILE A 313 2.88 27.13 -1.02
CA ILE A 313 4.09 26.46 -1.52
C ILE A 313 3.92 24.94 -1.44
N GLY A 314 3.28 24.45 -0.38
CA GLY A 314 2.94 23.05 -0.22
C GLY A 314 1.97 22.53 -1.29
N TYR A 315 0.99 23.34 -1.69
CA TYR A 315 0.09 23.02 -2.79
C TYR A 315 0.86 22.88 -4.12
N LEU A 316 1.74 23.82 -4.43
CA LEU A 316 2.55 23.76 -5.66
C LEU A 316 3.48 22.54 -5.65
N GLY A 317 4.24 22.35 -4.56
CA GLY A 317 5.14 21.20 -4.40
C GLY A 317 4.40 19.86 -4.34
N GLY A 318 3.22 19.83 -3.73
CA GLY A 318 2.38 18.64 -3.65
C GLY A 318 1.77 18.23 -4.98
N ASN A 319 1.37 19.20 -5.82
CA ASN A 319 0.94 18.87 -7.19
C ASN A 319 2.09 18.29 -8.01
N LEU A 320 3.30 18.86 -7.94
CA LEU A 320 4.47 18.30 -8.62
C LEU A 320 4.80 16.89 -8.14
N LEU A 321 4.78 16.66 -6.83
CA LEU A 321 4.98 15.33 -6.26
C LEU A 321 3.87 14.36 -6.67
N GLY A 322 2.63 14.81 -6.63
CA GLY A 322 1.47 14.03 -7.04
C GLY A 322 1.51 13.65 -8.52
N ASP A 323 1.90 14.57 -9.39
CA ASP A 323 2.05 14.29 -10.82
C ASP A 323 3.18 13.27 -11.07
N TYR A 324 4.33 13.42 -10.41
CA TYR A 324 5.43 12.46 -10.48
C TYR A 324 5.01 11.05 -10.04
N LEU A 325 4.34 10.94 -8.89
CA LEU A 325 3.88 9.65 -8.39
C LEU A 325 2.67 9.09 -9.17
N SER A 326 1.93 9.94 -9.88
CA SER A 326 0.83 9.51 -10.75
C SER A 326 1.30 9.04 -12.13
N GLU A 327 2.58 9.17 -12.45
CA GLU A 327 3.12 8.80 -13.76
C GLU A 327 2.89 7.32 -14.07
N SER A 328 3.09 6.44 -13.10
CA SER A 328 2.78 5.01 -13.23
C SER A 328 1.28 4.76 -13.45
N VAL A 329 0.41 5.49 -12.76
CA VAL A 329 -1.05 5.39 -12.97
C VAL A 329 -1.42 5.81 -14.39
N ILE A 330 -0.87 6.94 -14.84
CA ILE A 330 -1.11 7.46 -16.19
C ILE A 330 -0.56 6.51 -17.25
N LEU A 331 0.55 5.85 -16.98
CA LEU A 331 1.14 4.87 -17.87
C LEU A 331 0.17 3.69 -18.10
N TYR A 332 -0.37 3.11 -17.03
CA TYR A 332 -1.26 1.96 -17.11
C TYR A 332 -2.69 2.29 -17.53
N TYR A 333 -3.24 3.46 -17.13
CA TYR A 333 -4.67 3.77 -17.32
C TYR A 333 -4.93 4.98 -18.25
N GLY A 334 -3.88 5.68 -18.63
CA GLY A 334 -3.99 6.89 -19.46
C GLY A 334 -4.47 8.11 -18.70
N ARG A 335 -4.61 9.21 -19.43
CA ARG A 335 -5.13 10.48 -18.89
C ARG A 335 -6.61 10.59 -19.19
N ALA A 336 -7.40 10.85 -18.18
CA ALA A 336 -8.81 11.20 -18.37
C ALA A 336 -8.95 12.50 -19.20
N LYS A 337 -9.75 12.47 -20.28
CA LYS A 337 -10.04 13.61 -21.15
C LYS A 337 -11.24 14.41 -20.57
N GLY A 338 -11.30 15.74 -20.76
CA GLY A 338 -12.46 16.59 -20.43
C GLY A 338 -12.29 17.50 -19.19
N ASN A 339 -13.40 18.00 -18.62
CA ASN A 339 -13.43 18.98 -17.50
C ASN A 339 -12.86 18.48 -16.16
N ILE A 340 -12.28 17.31 -16.15
CA ILE A 340 -11.66 16.64 -14.98
C ILE A 340 -10.43 17.43 -14.48
N GLU A 341 -9.84 18.28 -15.31
CA GLU A 341 -8.73 19.14 -14.88
C GLU A 341 -9.11 20.06 -13.71
N LEU A 342 -10.32 20.60 -13.70
CA LEU A 342 -10.79 21.42 -12.57
C LEU A 342 -10.87 20.62 -11.27
N ILE A 343 -11.26 19.35 -11.34
CA ILE A 343 -11.31 18.44 -10.18
C ILE A 343 -9.89 18.11 -9.71
N LYS A 344 -8.97 17.82 -10.63
CA LYS A 344 -7.56 17.53 -10.35
C LYS A 344 -6.84 18.68 -9.64
N TRP A 345 -7.18 19.93 -9.94
CA TRP A 345 -6.63 21.10 -9.27
C TRP A 345 -7.42 21.50 -8.02
N GLY A 346 -8.73 21.26 -8.01
CA GLY A 346 -9.64 21.67 -6.93
C GLY A 346 -9.52 20.82 -5.65
N ILE A 347 -9.51 19.49 -5.78
CA ILE A 347 -9.47 18.58 -4.63
C ILE A 347 -8.20 18.76 -3.78
N PRO A 348 -6.99 18.91 -4.32
CA PRO A 348 -5.81 19.21 -3.52
C PRO A 348 -5.90 20.51 -2.72
N VAL A 349 -6.66 21.51 -3.18
CA VAL A 349 -6.94 22.74 -2.41
C VAL A 349 -7.68 22.44 -1.11
N ILE A 350 -8.58 21.44 -1.13
CA ILE A 350 -9.30 21.02 0.08
C ILE A 350 -8.31 20.54 1.15
N GLY A 351 -7.25 19.83 0.77
CA GLY A 351 -6.19 19.41 1.69
C GLY A 351 -5.51 20.60 2.40
N VAL A 352 -5.16 21.64 1.64
CA VAL A 352 -4.58 22.86 2.20
C VAL A 352 -5.57 23.59 3.11
N LEU A 353 -6.85 23.64 2.74
CA LEU A 353 -7.90 24.23 3.57
C LEU A 353 -8.10 23.47 4.88
N ILE A 354 -8.12 22.14 4.85
CA ILE A 354 -8.20 21.30 6.05
C ILE A 354 -7.02 21.60 6.98
N GLN A 355 -5.79 21.64 6.44
CA GLN A 355 -4.60 21.98 7.22
C GLN A 355 -4.71 23.39 7.84
N LEU A 356 -5.15 24.38 7.08
CA LEU A 356 -5.35 25.75 7.55
C LEU A 356 -6.37 25.82 8.68
N VAL A 357 -7.47 25.09 8.56
CA VAL A 357 -8.50 24.97 9.59
C VAL A 357 -7.93 24.34 10.87
N ILE A 358 -7.18 23.25 10.76
CA ILE A 358 -6.55 22.56 11.90
C ILE A 358 -5.59 23.52 12.62
N VAL A 359 -4.72 24.23 11.88
CA VAL A 359 -3.78 25.21 12.45
C VAL A 359 -4.53 26.35 13.12
N THR A 360 -5.57 26.91 12.50
CA THR A 360 -6.35 28.02 13.02
C THR A 360 -7.09 27.66 14.29
N ILE A 361 -7.76 26.51 14.31
CA ILE A 361 -8.44 25.99 15.51
C ILE A 361 -7.43 25.70 16.61
N GLY A 362 -6.32 25.04 16.29
CA GLY A 362 -5.25 24.73 17.22
C GLY A 362 -4.67 25.98 17.89
N CYS A 363 -4.31 26.99 17.10
CA CYS A 363 -3.87 28.28 17.59
C CYS A 363 -4.92 28.94 18.54
N THR A 364 -6.16 28.91 18.10
CA THR A 364 -7.27 29.48 18.89
C THR A 364 -7.39 28.82 20.26
N VAL A 365 -7.37 27.51 20.33
CA VAL A 365 -7.48 26.72 21.57
C VAL A 365 -6.28 26.96 22.48
N ILE A 366 -5.06 26.87 21.93
CA ILE A 366 -3.82 26.98 22.71
C ILE A 366 -3.67 28.40 23.30
N ILE A 367 -3.85 29.44 22.47
CA ILE A 367 -3.75 30.85 22.92
C ILE A 367 -4.84 31.17 23.94
N SER A 368 -6.08 30.75 23.70
CA SER A 368 -7.19 31.00 24.63
C SER A 368 -6.97 30.35 25.99
N ARG A 369 -6.38 29.16 26.06
CA ARG A 369 -6.02 28.48 27.32
C ARG A 369 -4.94 29.25 28.08
N ASN A 370 -3.92 29.78 27.41
CA ASN A 370 -2.83 30.53 28.04
C ASN A 370 -3.28 31.94 28.51
N LEU A 371 -4.22 32.58 27.82
CA LEU A 371 -4.78 33.89 28.21
C LEU A 371 -5.79 33.83 29.39
N ARG A 372 -6.00 32.66 30.00
CA ARG A 372 -6.82 32.52 31.23
C ARG A 372 -6.11 33.04 32.48
N LYS A 373 -4.78 33.18 32.47
CA LYS A 373 -4.01 33.76 33.59
C LYS A 373 -4.46 35.16 33.90
N THR A 374 -4.36 35.59 35.19
CA THR A 374 -4.67 36.96 35.62
C THR A 374 -3.58 37.91 35.16
N VAL A 375 -3.92 39.23 35.09
CA VAL A 375 -2.94 40.26 34.68
C VAL A 375 -1.75 40.28 35.64
N LEU A 376 -2.02 40.16 36.95
CA LEU A 376 -0.97 40.15 37.97
C LEU A 376 -0.01 38.97 37.82
N GLN A 377 -0.52 37.78 37.53
CA GLN A 377 0.32 36.58 37.25
C GLN A 377 1.16 36.76 36.00
N MET A 378 0.64 37.45 34.98
CA MET A 378 1.37 37.72 33.75
C MET A 378 2.49 38.74 33.94
N LEU A 379 2.24 39.80 34.72
CA LEU A 379 3.21 40.86 35.03
C LEU A 379 4.35 40.40 35.96
N LYS A 380 4.03 39.55 36.96
CA LYS A 380 5.06 39.01 37.87
C LYS A 380 5.95 37.96 37.24
N GLY A 381 5.64 37.51 36.02
CA GLY A 381 6.37 36.41 35.41
C GLY A 381 6.28 35.09 36.20
N GLU A 382 5.37 35.04 37.18
CA GLU A 382 5.06 33.80 37.89
C GLU A 382 4.34 32.86 36.90
N ASP A 383 5.16 32.19 36.12
CA ASP A 383 4.74 30.86 35.64
C ASP A 383 4.34 30.09 36.91
N ASP A 384 3.18 29.44 36.92
CA ASP A 384 2.83 28.48 37.94
C ASP A 384 4.10 27.70 38.30
N VAL A 385 4.78 28.09 39.37
CA VAL A 385 5.79 27.32 40.05
C VAL A 385 5.01 26.17 40.73
N LYS A 386 4.35 25.35 39.92
CA LYS A 386 3.99 24.01 40.33
C LYS A 386 5.31 23.38 40.62
N ARG A 387 5.61 23.27 41.90
CA ARG A 387 6.83 22.70 42.49
C ARG A 387 7.64 21.89 41.49
N GLU A 388 8.68 22.50 40.89
CA GLU A 388 9.69 21.76 40.17
C GLU A 388 10.19 20.70 41.15
N GLY A 389 10.12 19.44 40.78
CA GLY A 389 10.52 18.36 41.68
C GLY A 389 11.93 18.60 42.16
N HIS A 390 12.17 18.55 43.46
CA HIS A 390 13.51 18.66 44.00
C HIS A 390 14.24 17.34 43.82
N TYR A 391 15.23 17.32 42.97
CA TYR A 391 16.17 16.18 42.86
C TYR A 391 17.22 16.33 43.96
N LYS A 392 17.17 15.41 44.93
CA LYS A 392 18.22 15.30 45.92
C LYS A 392 19.43 14.65 45.28
N LEU A 393 20.54 15.37 45.19
CA LEU A 393 21.80 14.82 44.77
C LEU A 393 22.23 13.70 45.75
N PRO A 394 22.69 12.54 45.27
CA PRO A 394 23.15 11.47 46.16
C PRO A 394 24.33 11.95 47.00
N ALA A 395 24.32 11.67 48.33
CA ALA A 395 25.32 12.15 49.29
C ALA A 395 26.74 11.57 49.08
N ASN A 396 26.87 10.44 48.34
CA ASN A 396 28.11 9.66 48.24
C ASN A 396 28.99 9.97 47.01
N GLY A 397 28.98 11.21 46.52
CA GLY A 397 29.85 11.60 45.39
C GLY A 397 29.42 11.02 44.03
N PHE A 398 29.71 11.71 42.94
CA PHE A 398 29.37 11.28 41.60
C PHE A 398 30.56 10.62 40.89
N LYS A 399 30.41 9.38 40.48
CA LYS A 399 31.36 8.74 39.54
C LYS A 399 31.33 9.47 38.16
N TYR A 400 30.12 9.97 37.78
CA TYR A 400 29.89 10.69 36.52
C TYR A 400 28.95 11.90 36.74
N PRO A 401 29.46 13.08 37.18
CA PRO A 401 28.62 14.19 37.59
C PRO A 401 27.71 14.72 36.48
N ASN A 402 28.20 14.82 35.24
CA ASN A 402 27.44 15.32 34.09
C ASN A 402 26.25 14.45 33.78
N ILE A 403 26.34 13.12 33.91
CA ILE A 403 25.26 12.19 33.68
C ILE A 403 24.18 12.34 34.76
N SER A 404 24.58 12.36 36.03
CA SER A 404 23.63 12.47 37.17
C SER A 404 22.86 13.78 37.16
N ILE A 405 23.54 14.90 36.83
CA ILE A 405 22.91 16.22 36.72
C ILE A 405 21.93 16.22 35.54
N ALA A 406 22.34 15.69 34.38
CA ALA A 406 21.47 15.65 33.20
C ALA A 406 20.16 14.85 33.45
N PHE A 407 20.26 13.67 34.04
CA PHE A 407 19.05 12.88 34.40
C PHE A 407 18.22 13.51 35.52
N GLY A 408 18.86 14.15 36.50
CA GLY A 408 18.18 14.92 37.54
C GLY A 408 17.35 16.07 36.96
N GLU A 409 17.93 16.84 36.08
CA GLU A 409 17.23 17.95 35.41
C GLU A 409 16.13 17.43 34.45
N LEU A 410 16.37 16.34 33.75
CA LEU A 410 15.37 15.69 32.92
C LEU A 410 14.15 15.27 33.75
N LYS A 411 14.36 14.65 34.92
CA LYS A 411 13.29 14.22 35.83
C LYS A 411 12.52 15.41 36.39
N CYS A 412 13.20 16.49 36.76
CA CYS A 412 12.56 17.68 37.29
C CYS A 412 11.77 18.46 36.24
N LYS A 413 12.26 18.48 34.98
CA LYS A 413 11.71 19.29 33.89
C LYS A 413 11.08 18.45 32.77
N TYR A 414 10.66 17.20 33.03
CA TYR A 414 10.19 16.26 32.01
C TYR A 414 9.08 16.82 31.10
N ARG A 415 8.22 17.71 31.64
CA ARG A 415 7.12 18.35 30.89
C ARG A 415 7.61 19.18 29.69
N GLN A 416 8.83 19.72 29.76
CA GLN A 416 9.41 20.51 28.67
C GLN A 416 9.81 19.59 27.48
N TYR A 417 10.08 18.33 27.76
CA TYR A 417 10.58 17.35 26.78
C TYR A 417 9.52 16.44 26.19
N ILE A 418 8.26 16.47 26.69
CA ILE A 418 7.18 15.59 26.21
C ILE A 418 6.97 15.72 24.70
N VAL A 419 7.00 16.95 24.16
CA VAL A 419 6.78 17.16 22.73
C VAL A 419 7.91 16.55 21.89
N VAL A 420 9.16 16.69 22.35
CA VAL A 420 10.34 16.06 21.69
C VAL A 420 10.21 14.55 21.70
N PHE A 421 9.84 13.99 22.85
CA PHE A 421 9.61 12.58 23.03
C PHE A 421 8.55 12.04 22.06
N LEU A 422 7.41 12.72 21.97
CA LEU A 422 6.35 12.36 21.01
C LEU A 422 6.81 12.46 19.57
N VAL A 423 7.60 13.49 19.22
CA VAL A 423 8.12 13.58 17.84
C VAL A 423 9.09 12.46 17.52
N PHE A 424 9.96 12.05 18.45
CA PHE A 424 10.83 10.90 18.21
C PHE A 424 10.04 9.59 18.07
N ILE A 425 8.95 9.42 18.84
CA ILE A 425 8.03 8.29 18.65
C ILE A 425 7.46 8.28 17.24
N PHE A 426 6.84 9.38 16.82
CA PHE A 426 6.22 9.46 15.49
C PHE A 426 7.24 9.40 14.36
N SER A 427 8.43 9.95 14.56
CA SER A 427 9.53 9.90 13.60
C SER A 427 10.02 8.47 13.37
N SER A 428 10.17 7.69 14.45
CA SER A 428 10.52 6.27 14.37
C SER A 428 9.40 5.46 13.73
N PHE A 429 8.16 5.71 14.11
CA PHE A 429 6.98 5.08 13.51
C PHE A 429 6.92 5.32 11.99
N LEU A 430 7.17 6.56 11.56
CA LEU A 430 7.12 6.97 10.16
C LEU A 430 8.16 6.23 9.30
N ILE A 431 9.34 5.94 9.82
CA ILE A 431 10.38 5.17 9.12
C ILE A 431 10.01 3.70 9.04
N LEU A 432 9.59 3.14 10.18
CA LEU A 432 9.44 1.69 10.30
C LEU A 432 8.18 1.15 9.60
N LEU A 433 7.11 1.94 9.51
CA LEU A 433 5.86 1.49 8.91
C LEU A 433 6.02 1.05 7.44
N PRO A 434 6.47 1.89 6.49
CA PRO A 434 6.63 1.46 5.09
C PRO A 434 7.70 0.36 4.93
N MET A 435 8.76 0.42 5.74
CA MET A 435 9.82 -0.58 5.72
C MET A 435 9.29 -1.97 6.12
N ASN A 436 8.51 -2.06 7.21
CA ASN A 436 7.94 -3.33 7.64
C ASN A 436 6.90 -3.85 6.63
N MET A 437 6.09 -2.96 6.05
CA MET A 437 5.14 -3.32 4.99
C MET A 437 5.86 -3.93 3.78
N LYS A 438 6.91 -3.26 3.27
CA LYS A 438 7.71 -3.76 2.15
C LYS A 438 8.36 -5.11 2.46
N ASN A 439 8.98 -5.24 3.64
CA ASN A 439 9.60 -6.50 4.05
C ASN A 439 8.57 -7.64 4.12
N THR A 440 7.36 -7.35 4.60
CA THR A 440 6.28 -8.35 4.71
C THR A 440 5.77 -8.78 3.33
N ILE A 441 5.52 -7.82 2.42
CA ILE A 441 5.04 -8.12 1.05
C ILE A 441 6.06 -8.98 0.27
N ASN A 442 7.35 -8.70 0.42
CA ASN A 442 8.41 -9.38 -0.34
C ASN A 442 8.84 -10.73 0.26
N HIS A 443 8.26 -11.14 1.36
CA HIS A 443 8.63 -12.41 2.00
C HIS A 443 7.75 -13.57 1.50
N PRO A 444 8.31 -14.78 1.27
CA PRO A 444 7.54 -15.95 0.83
C PRO A 444 6.32 -16.26 1.69
N SER A 445 6.38 -16.05 3.01
CA SER A 445 5.23 -16.24 3.90
C SER A 445 4.06 -15.29 3.63
N PHE A 446 4.22 -14.25 2.77
CA PHE A 446 3.11 -13.43 2.32
C PHE A 446 2.06 -14.24 1.53
N MET A 447 2.45 -15.39 0.98
CA MET A 447 1.52 -16.34 0.34
C MET A 447 0.36 -16.74 1.26
N SER A 448 0.55 -16.70 2.57
CA SER A 448 -0.54 -16.98 3.53
C SER A 448 -1.69 -15.98 3.43
N TYR A 449 -1.42 -14.73 3.00
CA TYR A 449 -2.43 -13.70 2.72
C TYR A 449 -2.99 -13.82 1.30
N MET A 450 -2.43 -14.69 0.47
CA MET A 450 -2.94 -15.09 -0.85
C MET A 450 -3.65 -16.45 -0.78
N GLY A 451 -4.04 -16.87 0.41
CA GLY A 451 -4.78 -18.11 0.64
C GLY A 451 -3.94 -19.39 0.53
N VAL A 452 -2.61 -19.32 0.56
CA VAL A 452 -1.72 -20.47 0.36
C VAL A 452 -0.72 -20.61 1.50
N GLY A 453 -0.42 -21.86 1.89
CA GLY A 453 0.64 -22.15 2.83
C GLY A 453 2.05 -21.87 2.26
N GLU A 454 3.04 -21.73 3.15
CA GLU A 454 4.42 -21.45 2.75
C GLU A 454 5.03 -22.57 1.93
N SER A 455 5.58 -22.23 0.75
CA SER A 455 6.19 -23.14 -0.22
C SER A 455 7.37 -22.49 -0.93
N ASP A 456 8.25 -23.28 -1.55
CA ASP A 456 9.41 -22.80 -2.31
C ASP A 456 9.05 -22.58 -3.77
N LEU A 457 8.32 -23.54 -4.36
CA LEU A 457 7.90 -23.52 -5.76
C LEU A 457 6.38 -23.65 -5.87
N ARG A 458 5.84 -22.99 -6.89
CA ARG A 458 4.49 -23.17 -7.41
C ARG A 458 4.57 -23.69 -8.83
N ILE A 459 3.79 -24.72 -9.14
CA ILE A 459 3.67 -25.29 -10.48
C ILE A 459 2.21 -25.20 -10.91
N ASP A 460 1.93 -24.43 -11.95
CA ASP A 460 0.61 -24.32 -12.55
C ASP A 460 0.54 -25.19 -13.79
N ILE A 461 -0.29 -26.22 -13.77
CA ILE A 461 -0.52 -27.08 -14.93
C ILE A 461 -1.49 -26.35 -15.86
N GLN A 462 -1.01 -26.00 -17.05
CA GLN A 462 -1.83 -25.28 -18.03
C GLN A 462 -2.93 -26.19 -18.61
N TYR A 463 -4.11 -25.61 -18.74
CA TYR A 463 -5.28 -26.28 -19.33
C TYR A 463 -5.12 -26.40 -20.85
N THR A 464 -4.29 -27.36 -21.30
CA THR A 464 -4.09 -27.69 -22.72
C THR A 464 -4.03 -29.19 -22.84
N GLY A 465 -4.96 -29.82 -23.57
CA GLY A 465 -5.02 -31.25 -23.73
C GLY A 465 -5.47 -32.02 -22.48
N ASP A 466 -4.95 -33.23 -22.29
CA ASP A 466 -5.31 -34.14 -21.19
C ASP A 466 -4.66 -33.72 -19.87
N LEU A 467 -5.44 -33.03 -19.00
CA LEU A 467 -4.96 -32.54 -17.70
C LEU A 467 -4.60 -33.66 -16.74
N GLU A 468 -5.34 -34.77 -16.76
CA GLU A 468 -5.08 -35.88 -15.86
C GLU A 468 -3.78 -36.59 -16.22
N ALA A 469 -3.51 -36.80 -17.50
CA ALA A 469 -2.23 -37.37 -17.96
C ALA A 469 -1.04 -36.46 -17.55
N LYS A 470 -1.18 -35.16 -17.67
CA LYS A 470 -0.13 -34.21 -17.23
C LYS A 470 0.08 -34.25 -15.72
N LYS A 471 -1.00 -34.30 -14.93
CA LYS A 471 -0.94 -34.45 -13.48
C LYS A 471 -0.24 -35.73 -13.09
N GLU A 472 -0.58 -36.89 -13.72
CA GLU A 472 0.05 -38.16 -13.43
C GLU A 472 1.55 -38.14 -13.76
N LEU A 473 1.95 -37.55 -14.88
CA LEU A 473 3.36 -37.38 -15.26
C LEU A 473 4.13 -36.54 -14.25
N LEU A 474 3.54 -35.41 -13.85
CA LEU A 474 4.11 -34.52 -12.85
C LEU A 474 4.25 -35.24 -11.50
N GLU A 475 3.21 -35.93 -11.06
CA GLU A 475 3.20 -36.66 -9.79
C GLU A 475 4.24 -37.78 -9.77
N ALA A 476 4.37 -38.51 -10.87
CA ALA A 476 5.40 -39.54 -11.01
C ALA A 476 6.82 -38.95 -10.94
N HIS A 477 7.03 -37.77 -11.51
CA HIS A 477 8.32 -37.09 -11.45
C HIS A 477 8.60 -36.59 -10.01
N LEU A 478 7.66 -35.89 -9.39
CA LEU A 478 7.83 -35.33 -8.03
C LEU A 478 8.06 -36.41 -6.97
N ASN A 479 7.44 -37.59 -7.12
CA ASN A 479 7.63 -38.73 -6.21
C ASN A 479 9.03 -39.35 -6.31
N ASN A 480 9.67 -39.28 -7.47
CA ASN A 480 10.99 -39.87 -7.71
C ASN A 480 12.15 -38.88 -7.51
N ASP A 481 11.87 -37.63 -7.33
CA ASP A 481 12.87 -36.56 -7.21
C ASP A 481 13.39 -36.45 -5.74
N ALA A 482 14.68 -36.78 -5.57
CA ALA A 482 15.32 -36.81 -4.25
C ALA A 482 15.49 -35.40 -3.60
N ASP A 483 15.39 -34.32 -4.39
CA ASP A 483 15.56 -32.95 -3.91
C ASP A 483 14.28 -32.39 -3.28
N ILE A 484 13.15 -33.04 -3.53
CA ILE A 484 11.84 -32.62 -3.02
C ILE A 484 11.65 -33.14 -1.60
N GLU A 485 11.29 -32.24 -0.67
CA GLU A 485 10.94 -32.59 0.68
C GLU A 485 9.47 -33.02 0.77
N LYS A 486 8.58 -32.19 0.25
CA LYS A 486 7.13 -32.44 0.19
C LYS A 486 6.48 -31.68 -0.96
N TYR A 487 5.38 -32.20 -1.45
CA TYR A 487 4.51 -31.50 -2.41
C TYR A 487 3.03 -31.79 -2.15
N ALA A 488 2.15 -30.93 -2.67
CA ALA A 488 0.70 -31.16 -2.68
C ALA A 488 0.09 -30.63 -3.97
N ILE A 489 -0.83 -31.40 -4.52
CA ILE A 489 -1.59 -31.07 -5.71
C ILE A 489 -2.96 -30.60 -5.28
N TYR A 490 -3.37 -29.41 -5.74
CA TYR A 490 -4.66 -28.83 -5.49
C TYR A 490 -5.45 -28.69 -6.78
N GLN A 491 -6.73 -29.03 -6.72
CA GLN A 491 -7.71 -28.77 -7.76
C GLN A 491 -8.34 -27.40 -7.52
N TYR A 492 -8.41 -26.60 -8.56
CA TYR A 492 -9.16 -25.35 -8.55
C TYR A 492 -10.37 -25.51 -9.43
N GLY A 493 -11.53 -25.22 -8.91
CA GLY A 493 -12.78 -25.29 -9.65
C GLY A 493 -13.77 -24.26 -9.14
N SER A 494 -14.82 -24.05 -9.89
CA SER A 494 -15.88 -23.12 -9.59
C SER A 494 -17.15 -23.88 -9.14
N ALA A 495 -17.81 -23.34 -8.12
CA ALA A 495 -19.12 -23.79 -7.65
C ALA A 495 -19.99 -22.56 -7.40
N GLN A 496 -21.21 -22.76 -6.95
CA GLN A 496 -22.12 -21.68 -6.60
C GLN A 496 -22.55 -21.78 -5.16
N VAL A 497 -22.63 -20.64 -4.52
CA VAL A 497 -23.05 -20.49 -3.15
C VAL A 497 -24.39 -19.75 -3.09
N LEU A 498 -25.32 -20.26 -2.30
CA LEU A 498 -26.59 -19.58 -2.05
C LEU A 498 -26.34 -18.40 -1.11
N ASN A 499 -26.55 -17.18 -1.60
CA ASN A 499 -26.37 -15.96 -0.82
C ASN A 499 -27.60 -15.67 0.09
N ASN A 500 -27.49 -14.59 0.89
CA ASN A 500 -28.54 -14.22 1.85
C ASN A 500 -29.86 -13.77 1.18
N ASP A 501 -29.82 -13.37 -0.09
CA ASP A 501 -30.98 -12.94 -0.88
C ASP A 501 -31.66 -14.11 -1.62
N GLY A 502 -31.17 -15.34 -1.41
CA GLY A 502 -31.67 -16.55 -2.07
C GLY A 502 -31.27 -16.68 -3.54
N LYS A 503 -30.18 -15.97 -3.95
CA LYS A 503 -29.58 -16.04 -5.29
C LYS A 503 -28.31 -16.84 -5.25
N TRP A 504 -27.92 -17.38 -6.40
CA TRP A 504 -26.67 -18.09 -6.58
C TRP A 504 -25.55 -17.13 -6.98
N ASP A 505 -24.45 -17.12 -6.21
CA ASP A 505 -23.23 -16.38 -6.52
C ASP A 505 -22.08 -17.36 -6.83
N ASN A 506 -21.18 -17.01 -7.73
CA ASN A 506 -20.01 -17.83 -8.02
C ASN A 506 -19.01 -17.80 -6.87
N ILE A 507 -18.49 -18.97 -6.51
CA ILE A 507 -17.42 -19.14 -5.54
C ILE A 507 -16.32 -20.03 -6.10
N ARG A 508 -15.08 -19.59 -6.00
CA ARG A 508 -13.92 -20.39 -6.40
C ARG A 508 -13.44 -21.25 -5.24
N ILE A 509 -13.27 -22.53 -5.49
CA ILE A 509 -12.91 -23.50 -4.46
C ILE A 509 -11.56 -24.13 -4.81
N GLU A 510 -10.65 -24.08 -3.84
CA GLU A 510 -9.43 -24.88 -3.84
C GLU A 510 -9.68 -26.18 -3.07
N SER A 511 -9.50 -27.31 -3.73
CA SER A 511 -9.65 -28.63 -3.15
C SER A 511 -8.35 -29.40 -3.11
N GLY A 512 -8.06 -30.05 -1.99
CA GLY A 512 -6.86 -30.85 -1.80
C GLY A 512 -6.49 -31.06 -0.33
N ASN A 513 -5.30 -31.63 -0.09
CA ASN A 513 -4.82 -31.87 1.26
C ASN A 513 -4.21 -30.63 1.90
N GLN A 514 -5.03 -29.82 2.56
CA GLN A 514 -4.63 -28.59 3.23
C GLN A 514 -3.64 -28.80 4.40
N ALA A 515 -3.48 -30.02 4.90
CA ALA A 515 -2.54 -30.30 6.00
C ALA A 515 -1.07 -30.31 5.56
N LYS A 516 -0.79 -30.56 4.27
CA LYS A 516 0.60 -30.58 3.75
C LYS A 516 1.23 -29.18 3.73
N PHE A 517 0.44 -28.15 3.39
CA PHE A 517 0.85 -26.75 3.39
C PHE A 517 -0.12 -25.96 4.26
N PRO A 518 0.09 -26.00 5.59
CA PRO A 518 -0.86 -25.40 6.55
C PRO A 518 -0.91 -23.88 6.36
N LEU A 519 -2.14 -23.35 6.42
CA LEU A 519 -2.45 -21.94 6.36
C LEU A 519 -2.84 -21.42 7.72
N ASP A 520 -2.51 -20.17 8.03
CA ASP A 520 -2.98 -19.50 9.23
C ASP A 520 -4.44 -19.07 9.07
N TYR A 521 -5.34 -19.69 9.80
CA TYR A 521 -6.75 -19.32 9.84
C TYR A 521 -6.98 -18.16 10.82
N LEU A 522 -7.85 -17.22 10.44
CA LEU A 522 -8.30 -16.16 11.35
C LEU A 522 -9.11 -16.74 12.49
N GLU A 523 -9.98 -17.70 12.16
CA GLU A 523 -10.87 -18.40 13.06
C GLU A 523 -11.06 -19.84 12.56
N GLY A 524 -11.23 -20.80 13.48
CA GLY A 524 -11.45 -22.19 13.13
C GLY A 524 -10.22 -22.92 12.60
N LYS A 525 -10.42 -23.81 11.64
CA LYS A 525 -9.38 -24.71 11.10
C LYS A 525 -9.67 -25.10 9.64
N ALA A 526 -8.68 -25.70 8.98
CA ALA A 526 -8.82 -26.29 7.67
C ALA A 526 -9.96 -27.33 7.62
N PRO A 527 -10.68 -27.47 6.49
CA PRO A 527 -11.66 -28.53 6.29
C PRO A 527 -10.95 -29.90 6.29
N VAL A 528 -11.45 -30.82 7.09
CA VAL A 528 -10.95 -32.19 7.20
C VAL A 528 -11.92 -33.20 6.63
N ASN A 529 -13.21 -32.97 6.87
CA ASN A 529 -14.28 -33.84 6.40
C ASN A 529 -14.85 -33.35 5.06
N ASP A 530 -15.46 -34.26 4.31
CA ASP A 530 -15.99 -33.95 2.96
C ASP A 530 -17.20 -33.00 2.98
N ASN A 531 -17.82 -32.77 4.14
CA ASN A 531 -18.90 -31.82 4.36
C ASN A 531 -18.44 -30.52 5.05
N GLU A 532 -17.14 -30.27 5.14
CA GLU A 532 -16.59 -29.05 5.71
C GLU A 532 -16.08 -28.11 4.61
N ILE A 533 -16.26 -26.81 4.83
CA ILE A 533 -15.74 -25.76 3.96
C ILE A 533 -15.11 -24.66 4.79
N ALA A 534 -13.98 -24.12 4.34
CA ALA A 534 -13.44 -22.89 4.90
C ALA A 534 -13.65 -21.74 3.91
N LEU A 535 -14.06 -20.59 4.41
CA LEU A 535 -14.33 -19.41 3.61
C LEU A 535 -13.21 -18.38 3.73
N SER A 536 -12.94 -17.67 2.67
CA SER A 536 -12.13 -16.45 2.78
C SER A 536 -12.86 -15.39 3.61
N TYR A 537 -12.10 -14.46 4.18
CA TYR A 537 -12.62 -13.40 5.05
C TYR A 537 -13.76 -12.58 4.39
N LEU A 538 -13.62 -12.22 3.11
CA LEU A 538 -14.66 -11.45 2.41
C LEU A 538 -15.89 -12.30 2.11
N ASN A 539 -15.72 -13.56 1.70
CA ASN A 539 -16.86 -14.46 1.50
C ASN A 539 -17.64 -14.67 2.80
N ALA A 540 -16.96 -14.97 3.91
CA ALA A 540 -17.60 -15.14 5.21
C ALA A 540 -18.41 -13.90 5.61
N LYS A 541 -17.85 -12.70 5.35
CA LYS A 541 -18.50 -11.42 5.65
C LYS A 541 -19.70 -11.13 4.75
N GLU A 542 -19.59 -11.34 3.43
CA GLU A 542 -20.69 -11.11 2.48
C GLU A 542 -21.83 -12.10 2.67
N LEU A 543 -21.50 -13.37 2.84
CA LEU A 543 -22.49 -14.42 3.10
C LEU A 543 -22.99 -14.40 4.56
N ASN A 544 -22.45 -13.52 5.40
CA ASN A 544 -22.78 -13.40 6.83
C ASN A 544 -22.73 -14.77 7.53
N LYS A 545 -21.64 -15.53 7.30
CA LYS A 545 -21.44 -16.88 7.85
C LYS A 545 -20.32 -16.90 8.88
N ASN A 546 -20.58 -17.62 9.97
CA ASN A 546 -19.64 -17.87 11.05
C ASN A 546 -19.29 -19.37 11.12
N ILE A 547 -18.28 -19.72 11.92
CA ILE A 547 -17.87 -21.11 12.12
C ILE A 547 -19.02 -21.93 12.70
N GLY A 548 -19.22 -23.12 12.16
CA GLY A 548 -20.26 -24.08 12.57
C GLY A 548 -21.62 -23.86 11.90
N GLU A 549 -21.80 -22.81 11.10
CA GLU A 549 -23.04 -22.57 10.36
C GLU A 549 -23.06 -23.33 9.04
N ASN A 550 -24.27 -23.64 8.56
CA ASN A 550 -24.46 -24.33 7.28
C ASN A 550 -24.38 -23.35 6.11
N LEU A 551 -23.80 -23.82 5.02
CA LEU A 551 -23.70 -23.17 3.74
C LEU A 551 -24.17 -24.11 2.64
N THR A 552 -25.07 -23.66 1.77
CA THR A 552 -25.53 -24.45 0.64
C THR A 552 -24.73 -24.11 -0.60
N LEU A 553 -24.12 -25.12 -1.21
CA LEU A 553 -23.44 -25.02 -2.50
C LEU A 553 -24.21 -25.80 -3.56
N ASN A 554 -24.30 -25.25 -4.76
CA ASN A 554 -24.62 -26.00 -5.95
C ASN A 554 -23.30 -26.46 -6.59
N TYR A 555 -23.04 -27.74 -6.47
CA TYR A 555 -21.83 -28.40 -6.94
C TYR A 555 -22.23 -29.62 -7.80
N MET A 556 -21.70 -29.70 -9.00
CA MET A 556 -22.07 -30.75 -9.99
C MET A 556 -23.60 -30.84 -10.23
N ASN A 557 -24.27 -29.70 -10.30
CA ASN A 557 -25.75 -29.60 -10.42
C ASN A 557 -26.52 -30.30 -9.28
N LYS A 558 -25.95 -30.34 -8.08
CA LYS A 558 -26.61 -30.83 -6.86
C LYS A 558 -26.42 -29.80 -5.75
N GLU A 559 -27.49 -29.53 -5.03
CA GLU A 559 -27.43 -28.76 -3.81
C GLU A 559 -26.87 -29.63 -2.68
N VAL A 560 -25.78 -29.19 -2.08
CA VAL A 560 -25.10 -29.88 -0.98
C VAL A 560 -24.86 -28.90 0.16
N GLU A 561 -25.14 -29.33 1.40
CA GLU A 561 -24.89 -28.55 2.59
C GLU A 561 -23.47 -28.81 3.13
N PHE A 562 -22.75 -27.72 3.43
CA PHE A 562 -21.45 -27.72 4.06
C PHE A 562 -21.49 -26.99 5.39
N ILE A 563 -20.63 -27.38 6.32
CA ILE A 563 -20.41 -26.71 7.62
C ILE A 563 -19.15 -25.83 7.48
N VAL A 564 -19.26 -24.57 7.83
CA VAL A 564 -18.12 -23.66 7.83
C VAL A 564 -17.15 -24.07 8.95
N SER A 565 -15.97 -24.58 8.57
CA SER A 565 -14.95 -25.09 9.49
C SER A 565 -13.91 -24.04 9.88
N GLY A 566 -13.70 -23.04 9.01
CA GLY A 566 -12.69 -22.01 9.22
C GLY A 566 -12.88 -20.77 8.34
N ILE A 567 -12.25 -19.69 8.78
CA ILE A 567 -12.16 -18.42 8.01
C ILE A 567 -10.69 -18.11 7.84
N TYR A 568 -10.24 -17.89 6.58
CA TYR A 568 -8.87 -17.57 6.24
C TYR A 568 -8.76 -16.26 5.46
N GLN A 569 -7.54 -15.77 5.27
CA GLN A 569 -7.28 -14.55 4.52
C GLN A 569 -6.89 -14.90 3.08
N ASP A 570 -7.45 -14.18 2.12
CA ASP A 570 -7.11 -14.31 0.71
C ASP A 570 -7.37 -13.00 -0.03
N ILE A 571 -6.34 -12.46 -0.66
CA ILE A 571 -6.43 -11.24 -1.50
C ILE A 571 -6.55 -11.58 -2.99
N THR A 572 -6.48 -12.85 -3.36
CA THR A 572 -6.64 -13.30 -4.75
C THR A 572 -8.12 -13.38 -5.11
N TYR A 573 -8.43 -13.37 -6.39
CA TYR A 573 -9.81 -13.45 -6.89
C TYR A 573 -10.79 -12.49 -6.18
N GLY A 574 -10.32 -11.26 -5.86
CA GLY A 574 -11.13 -10.30 -5.12
C GLY A 574 -11.45 -10.71 -3.67
N GLY A 575 -10.70 -11.65 -3.12
CA GLY A 575 -10.91 -12.17 -1.78
C GLY A 575 -12.14 -13.08 -1.64
N LYS A 576 -12.67 -13.62 -2.75
CA LYS A 576 -13.87 -14.46 -2.79
C LYS A 576 -13.55 -15.90 -3.13
N THR A 577 -12.88 -16.58 -2.22
CA THR A 577 -12.45 -17.98 -2.39
C THR A 577 -12.93 -18.86 -1.24
N ALA A 578 -12.86 -20.17 -1.42
CA ALA A 578 -13.13 -21.16 -0.39
C ALA A 578 -12.16 -22.34 -0.51
N LYS A 579 -12.06 -23.12 0.57
CA LYS A 579 -11.33 -24.38 0.61
C LYS A 579 -12.26 -25.48 1.06
N ALA A 580 -12.23 -26.60 0.34
CA ALA A 580 -13.03 -27.77 0.68
C ALA A 580 -12.29 -29.05 0.29
N LYS A 581 -12.85 -30.18 0.63
CA LYS A 581 -12.35 -31.47 0.16
C LYS A 581 -13.37 -32.04 -0.82
N LEU A 582 -13.32 -31.54 -2.07
CA LEU A 582 -14.19 -31.90 -3.19
C LEU A 582 -13.37 -32.53 -4.31
N GLU A 583 -14.01 -33.35 -5.13
CA GLU A 583 -13.46 -33.85 -6.37
C GLU A 583 -14.18 -33.21 -7.54
N PHE A 584 -13.50 -32.36 -8.29
CA PHE A 584 -14.07 -31.74 -9.47
C PHE A 584 -14.05 -32.70 -10.66
N ASN A 585 -15.13 -32.69 -11.45
CA ASN A 585 -15.10 -33.32 -12.78
C ASN A 585 -14.18 -32.49 -13.69
N GLU A 586 -13.66 -33.12 -14.74
CA GLU A 586 -12.82 -32.46 -15.73
C GLU A 586 -13.46 -31.20 -16.33
N LYS A 587 -14.79 -31.15 -16.44
CA LYS A 587 -15.54 -29.99 -16.96
C LYS A 587 -15.67 -28.83 -16.00
N ASP A 588 -15.60 -29.09 -14.70
CA ASP A 588 -15.76 -28.11 -13.62
C ASP A 588 -14.40 -27.73 -13.02
N LEU A 589 -13.31 -28.29 -13.57
CA LEU A 589 -11.94 -28.08 -13.14
C LEU A 589 -11.31 -26.94 -13.94
N ASP A 590 -10.91 -25.88 -13.26
CA ASP A 590 -10.23 -24.72 -13.88
C ASP A 590 -8.73 -24.97 -14.03
N ALA A 591 -8.07 -25.55 -13.02
CA ALA A 591 -6.63 -25.76 -13.00
C ALA A 591 -6.19 -26.78 -11.94
N TYR A 592 -5.01 -27.38 -12.15
CA TYR A 592 -4.21 -27.98 -11.09
C TYR A 592 -3.07 -27.03 -10.71
N ILE A 593 -2.92 -26.80 -9.42
CA ILE A 593 -1.78 -26.05 -8.86
C ILE A 593 -1.05 -26.94 -7.87
N VAL A 594 0.28 -27.00 -8.01
CA VAL A 594 1.11 -27.82 -7.14
C VAL A 594 2.08 -26.93 -6.37
N TYR A 595 2.10 -27.09 -5.06
CA TYR A 595 3.09 -26.45 -4.19
C TYR A 595 4.14 -27.47 -3.80
N VAL A 596 5.39 -27.03 -3.82
CA VAL A 596 6.55 -27.88 -3.57
C VAL A 596 7.48 -27.19 -2.57
N ASN A 597 7.97 -27.96 -1.59
CA ASN A 597 9.12 -27.57 -0.76
C ASN A 597 10.31 -28.42 -1.14
N LEU A 598 11.46 -27.78 -1.23
CA LEU A 598 12.75 -28.40 -1.49
C LEU A 598 13.49 -28.67 -0.18
N LYS A 599 14.45 -29.58 -0.19
CA LYS A 599 15.37 -29.77 0.93
C LYS A 599 16.25 -28.53 1.14
N GLU A 600 16.64 -28.24 2.37
CA GLU A 600 17.32 -26.99 2.78
C GLU A 600 18.58 -26.61 1.99
N GLU A 601 19.29 -27.57 1.37
CA GLU A 601 20.54 -27.31 0.66
C GLU A 601 20.35 -27.08 -0.85
N ILE A 602 19.11 -27.16 -1.38
CA ILE A 602 18.82 -27.08 -2.82
C ILE A 602 18.61 -25.64 -3.25
N ASP A 603 19.26 -25.25 -4.34
CA ASP A 603 19.05 -23.96 -4.99
C ASP A 603 17.70 -23.94 -5.72
N ILE A 604 16.78 -23.07 -5.24
CA ILE A 604 15.41 -22.98 -5.73
C ILE A 604 15.36 -22.59 -7.21
N GLU A 605 16.17 -21.61 -7.63
CA GLU A 605 16.19 -21.10 -9.01
C GLU A 605 16.71 -22.16 -9.99
N LYS A 606 17.77 -22.86 -9.61
CA LYS A 606 18.33 -23.95 -10.40
C LYS A 606 17.34 -25.10 -10.55
N LYS A 607 16.67 -25.47 -9.45
CA LYS A 607 15.67 -26.54 -9.47
C LYS A 607 14.44 -26.17 -10.29
N ALA A 608 14.00 -24.91 -10.18
CA ALA A 608 12.91 -24.41 -11.02
C ALA A 608 13.25 -24.51 -12.51
N SER A 609 14.48 -24.15 -12.91
CA SER A 609 14.92 -24.26 -14.31
C SER A 609 14.97 -25.70 -14.79
N GLU A 610 15.47 -26.64 -13.97
CA GLU A 610 15.48 -28.06 -14.25
C GLU A 610 14.06 -28.62 -14.47
N LEU A 611 13.13 -28.26 -13.57
CA LEU A 611 11.74 -28.69 -13.67
C LEU A 611 11.02 -28.08 -14.89
N ARG A 612 11.35 -26.86 -15.31
CA ARG A 612 10.81 -26.25 -16.55
C ARG A 612 11.21 -27.04 -17.81
N GLU A 613 12.44 -27.51 -17.87
CA GLU A 613 12.90 -28.31 -19.01
C GLU A 613 12.16 -29.66 -19.13
N ILE A 614 11.77 -30.23 -17.98
CA ILE A 614 11.08 -31.53 -17.93
C ILE A 614 9.57 -31.36 -18.13
N LEU A 615 8.99 -30.29 -17.53
CA LEU A 615 7.56 -30.05 -17.48
C LEU A 615 7.16 -28.96 -18.47
N THR A 616 7.36 -29.18 -19.76
CA THR A 616 7.16 -28.20 -20.84
C THR A 616 5.75 -27.60 -20.93
N ASP A 617 4.75 -28.30 -20.37
CA ASP A 617 3.33 -27.90 -20.37
C ASP A 617 2.87 -27.31 -19.02
N SER A 618 3.82 -26.97 -18.13
CA SER A 618 3.53 -26.42 -16.81
C SER A 618 4.39 -25.18 -16.55
N LYS A 619 3.85 -24.23 -15.80
CA LYS A 619 4.61 -23.06 -15.36
C LYS A 619 5.22 -23.36 -13.99
N VAL A 620 6.54 -23.48 -13.92
CA VAL A 620 7.26 -23.69 -12.66
C VAL A 620 7.84 -22.36 -12.19
N THR A 621 7.36 -21.86 -11.08
CA THR A 621 7.72 -20.53 -10.60
C THR A 621 8.18 -20.58 -9.15
N PRO A 622 9.38 -20.05 -8.83
CA PRO A 622 9.76 -19.77 -7.46
C PRO A 622 8.75 -18.84 -6.80
N VAL A 623 8.35 -19.12 -5.56
CA VAL A 623 7.33 -18.34 -4.87
C VAL A 623 7.73 -16.87 -4.72
N ARG A 624 9.03 -16.58 -4.55
CA ARG A 624 9.53 -15.20 -4.52
C ARG A 624 9.29 -14.46 -5.83
N GLU A 625 9.49 -15.15 -6.95
CA GLU A 625 9.24 -14.61 -8.30
C GLU A 625 7.74 -14.43 -8.53
N PHE A 626 6.91 -15.37 -8.08
CA PHE A 626 5.45 -15.26 -8.11
C PHE A 626 4.96 -13.98 -7.38
N ILE A 627 5.45 -13.74 -6.17
CA ILE A 627 5.13 -12.53 -5.39
C ILE A 627 5.65 -11.28 -6.12
N ALA A 628 6.86 -11.32 -6.66
CA ALA A 628 7.46 -10.19 -7.37
C ALA A 628 6.68 -9.83 -8.64
N GLN A 629 6.27 -10.79 -9.45
CA GLN A 629 5.47 -10.54 -10.66
C GLN A 629 4.04 -10.07 -10.34
N THR A 630 3.45 -10.59 -9.24
CA THR A 630 2.07 -10.24 -8.85
C THR A 630 1.99 -8.90 -8.11
N LEU A 631 2.95 -8.62 -7.22
CA LEU A 631 2.91 -7.48 -6.30
C LEU A 631 4.13 -6.53 -6.44
N GLY A 632 5.00 -6.76 -7.44
CA GLY A 632 6.25 -6.02 -7.62
C GLY A 632 6.04 -4.51 -7.73
N GLY A 633 5.05 -4.06 -8.47
CA GLY A 633 4.72 -2.63 -8.58
C GLY A 633 4.39 -1.97 -7.24
N ILE A 634 3.76 -2.70 -6.30
CA ILE A 634 3.50 -2.23 -4.93
C ILE A 634 4.82 -2.17 -4.15
N SER A 635 5.64 -3.23 -4.24
CA SER A 635 6.93 -3.32 -3.55
C SER A 635 7.88 -2.20 -3.96
N ASP A 636 7.99 -1.90 -5.25
CA ASP A 636 8.85 -0.85 -5.77
C ASP A 636 8.42 0.53 -5.31
N THR A 637 7.13 0.81 -5.37
CA THR A 637 6.58 2.06 -4.84
C THR A 637 6.78 2.17 -3.34
N MET A 638 6.63 1.08 -2.58
CA MET A 638 6.96 1.05 -1.14
C MET A 638 8.43 1.37 -0.90
N GLY A 639 9.35 0.95 -1.79
CA GLY A 639 10.76 1.32 -1.73
C GLY A 639 10.98 2.84 -1.84
N ILE A 640 10.29 3.50 -2.76
CA ILE A 640 10.33 4.96 -2.90
C ILE A 640 9.79 5.65 -1.65
N VAL A 641 8.65 5.18 -1.15
CA VAL A 641 8.01 5.72 0.07
C VAL A 641 8.91 5.50 1.30
N GLU A 642 9.57 4.34 1.43
CA GLU A 642 10.55 4.04 2.49
C GLU A 642 11.67 5.08 2.52
N VAL A 643 12.33 5.32 1.38
CA VAL A 643 13.41 6.32 1.28
C VAL A 643 12.91 7.72 1.59
N ALA A 644 11.77 8.11 1.05
CA ALA A 644 11.17 9.42 1.30
C ALA A 644 10.84 9.63 2.80
N THR A 645 10.27 8.64 3.46
CA THR A 645 9.92 8.71 4.89
C THR A 645 11.15 8.75 5.79
N VAL A 646 12.23 8.04 5.44
CA VAL A 646 13.53 8.15 6.13
C VAL A 646 14.06 9.57 6.06
N ILE A 647 14.12 10.17 4.87
CA ILE A 647 14.62 11.54 4.66
C ILE A 647 13.76 12.54 5.44
N ILE A 648 12.44 12.47 5.32
CA ILE A 648 11.51 13.36 6.00
C ILE A 648 11.65 13.23 7.52
N SER A 649 11.70 12.02 8.04
CA SER A 649 11.80 11.74 9.46
C SER A 649 13.10 12.24 10.07
N LEU A 650 14.25 12.03 9.39
CA LEU A 650 15.55 12.57 9.81
C LEU A 650 15.51 14.10 9.82
N PHE A 651 15.01 14.71 8.76
CA PHE A 651 14.86 16.16 8.68
C PHE A 651 14.02 16.73 9.81
N LEU A 652 12.86 16.10 10.10
CA LEU A 652 11.98 16.49 11.20
C LEU A 652 12.68 16.35 12.57
N SER A 653 13.38 15.23 12.80
CA SER A 653 14.13 14.98 14.05
C SER A 653 15.22 16.02 14.28
N VAL A 654 15.94 16.38 13.23
CA VAL A 654 17.00 17.43 13.26
C VAL A 654 16.38 18.79 13.55
N LEU A 655 15.30 19.17 12.84
CA LEU A 655 14.66 20.47 13.01
C LEU A 655 14.09 20.66 14.42
N ILE A 656 13.37 19.66 14.95
CA ILE A 656 12.75 19.78 16.27
C ILE A 656 13.81 19.80 17.36
N THR A 657 14.87 19.00 17.23
CA THR A 657 15.99 19.01 18.17
C THR A 657 16.67 20.36 18.19
N ALA A 658 16.94 20.94 17.01
CA ALA A 658 17.53 22.26 16.89
C ALA A 658 16.68 23.34 17.57
N MET A 659 15.39 23.31 17.32
CA MET A 659 14.42 24.26 17.91
C MET A 659 14.40 24.16 19.44
N ILE A 660 14.26 22.95 19.95
CA ILE A 660 14.10 22.73 21.40
C ILE A 660 15.38 23.02 22.15
N LEU A 661 16.54 22.62 21.63
CA LEU A 661 17.81 22.99 22.24
C LEU A 661 17.97 24.50 22.36
N LYS A 662 17.66 25.25 21.29
CA LYS A 662 17.72 26.73 21.38
C LYS A 662 16.77 27.29 22.41
N LEU A 663 15.56 26.74 22.49
CA LEU A 663 14.57 27.21 23.46
C LEU A 663 14.97 26.87 24.91
N ILE A 664 15.50 25.64 25.14
CA ILE A 664 16.00 25.25 26.47
C ILE A 664 17.17 26.15 26.88
N MET A 665 18.13 26.37 25.97
CA MET A 665 19.27 27.27 26.23
C MET A 665 18.82 28.70 26.55
N ALA A 666 17.80 29.22 25.86
CA ALA A 666 17.26 30.55 26.14
C ALA A 666 16.54 30.61 27.49
N LYS A 667 15.78 29.55 27.85
CA LYS A 667 15.08 29.49 29.15
C LYS A 667 16.02 29.25 30.33
N GLU A 668 17.09 28.48 30.12
CA GLU A 668 18.05 28.10 31.17
C GLU A 668 19.27 28.99 31.21
N GLN A 669 19.29 30.16 30.53
CA GLN A 669 20.43 31.04 30.45
C GLN A 669 20.99 31.41 31.84
N ASN A 670 20.14 31.74 32.82
CA ASN A 670 20.55 32.09 34.19
C ASN A 670 21.15 30.86 34.92
N ALA A 671 20.51 29.68 34.76
CA ALA A 671 21.07 28.44 35.32
C ALA A 671 22.40 28.05 34.71
N ILE A 672 22.57 28.24 33.38
CA ILE A 672 23.83 28.05 32.66
C ILE A 672 24.93 29.01 33.21
N ALA A 673 24.56 30.29 33.42
CA ALA A 673 25.51 31.29 33.99
C ALA A 673 25.94 30.94 35.43
N ILE A 674 25.00 30.50 36.27
CA ILE A 674 25.29 30.02 37.62
C ILE A 674 26.23 28.81 37.61
N LYS A 675 25.96 27.82 36.77
CA LYS A 675 26.82 26.63 36.62
C LYS A 675 28.24 27.03 36.18
N LYS A 676 28.41 27.97 35.24
CA LYS A 676 29.68 28.50 34.85
C LYS A 676 30.40 29.21 36.00
N ALA A 677 29.66 29.97 36.80
CA ALA A 677 30.22 30.65 37.98
C ALA A 677 30.75 29.69 39.07
N ILE A 678 30.13 28.51 39.18
CA ILE A 678 30.53 27.42 40.07
C ILE A 678 31.72 26.60 39.50
N GLY A 679 32.11 26.81 38.21
CA GLY A 679 33.28 26.17 37.60
C GLY A 679 33.00 25.11 36.55
N PHE A 680 31.75 24.88 36.08
CA PHE A 680 31.48 23.99 34.97
C PHE A 680 31.99 24.58 33.65
N SER A 681 32.71 23.74 32.89
CA SER A 681 33.22 24.12 31.56
C SER A 681 32.08 24.20 30.54
N ASN A 682 32.33 24.85 29.39
CA ASN A 682 31.37 24.85 28.27
C ASN A 682 31.09 23.43 27.77
N ASP A 683 32.07 22.55 27.82
CA ASP A 683 31.95 21.17 27.33
C ASP A 683 31.12 20.32 28.30
N ASP A 684 31.25 20.53 29.63
CA ASP A 684 30.38 19.90 30.62
C ASP A 684 28.88 20.23 30.36
N LEU A 685 28.62 21.51 30.10
CA LEU A 685 27.25 21.97 29.82
C LEU A 685 26.72 21.42 28.49
N ARG A 686 27.56 21.31 27.46
CA ARG A 686 27.22 20.68 26.20
C ARG A 686 26.90 19.20 26.36
N ILE A 687 27.72 18.47 27.12
CA ILE A 687 27.52 17.06 27.45
C ILE A 687 26.21 16.85 28.20
N GLN A 688 25.91 17.70 29.22
CA GLN A 688 24.66 17.63 29.97
C GLN A 688 23.43 17.81 29.07
N LEU A 689 23.46 18.83 28.16
CA LEU A 689 22.36 19.04 27.18
C LEU A 689 22.24 17.88 26.20
N GLY A 690 23.38 17.35 25.72
CA GLY A 690 23.41 16.20 24.81
C GLY A 690 22.81 14.94 25.43
N ILE A 691 23.20 14.60 26.66
CA ILE A 691 22.68 13.44 27.38
C ILE A 691 21.17 13.52 27.56
N ARG A 692 20.62 14.71 27.89
CA ARG A 692 19.16 14.89 28.05
C ARG A 692 18.42 14.58 26.76
N ILE A 693 18.88 15.12 25.62
CA ILE A 693 18.23 14.91 24.33
C ILE A 693 18.37 13.45 23.87
N LEU A 694 19.59 12.89 23.96
CA LEU A 694 19.84 11.50 23.56
C LEU A 694 19.05 10.50 24.39
N ALA A 695 18.94 10.70 25.71
CA ALA A 695 18.12 9.84 26.56
C ALA A 695 16.65 9.83 26.11
N ILE A 696 16.08 11.01 25.84
CA ILE A 696 14.70 11.13 25.36
C ILE A 696 14.53 10.49 23.99
N GLN A 697 15.52 10.67 23.12
CA GLN A 697 15.52 10.09 21.78
C GLN A 697 15.52 8.56 21.84
N ILE A 698 16.44 7.96 22.62
CA ILE A 698 16.52 6.51 22.77
C ILE A 698 15.21 5.94 23.30
N PHE A 699 14.62 6.54 24.33
CA PHE A 699 13.31 6.13 24.84
C PHE A 699 12.19 6.35 23.80
N GLY A 700 12.22 7.48 23.07
CA GLY A 700 11.24 7.78 22.03
C GLY A 700 11.30 6.80 20.87
N ILE A 701 12.51 6.46 20.40
CA ILE A 701 12.72 5.45 19.35
C ILE A 701 12.23 4.09 19.84
N GLY A 702 12.57 3.67 21.07
CA GLY A 702 12.11 2.39 21.62
C GLY A 702 10.59 2.27 21.65
N VAL A 703 9.91 3.28 22.17
CA VAL A 703 8.42 3.30 22.19
C VAL A 703 7.87 3.39 20.77
N GLY A 704 8.45 4.21 19.90
CA GLY A 704 8.04 4.36 18.50
C GLY A 704 8.18 3.06 17.71
N THR A 705 9.24 2.30 17.95
CA THR A 705 9.45 0.98 17.35
C THR A 705 8.38 -0.02 17.79
N ILE A 706 8.07 -0.07 19.09
CA ILE A 706 6.99 -0.94 19.62
C ILE A 706 5.64 -0.56 19.00
N LEU A 707 5.36 0.73 18.92
CA LEU A 707 4.14 1.21 18.30
C LEU A 707 4.10 0.91 16.81
N ALA A 708 5.19 1.08 16.07
CA ALA A 708 5.26 0.78 14.64
C ALA A 708 5.00 -0.70 14.34
N ASN A 709 5.52 -1.58 15.18
CA ASN A 709 5.33 -3.02 14.99
C ASN A 709 3.88 -3.43 15.28
N ASN A 710 3.25 -2.95 16.36
CA ASN A 710 1.91 -3.37 16.76
C ASN A 710 0.78 -2.57 16.06
N PHE A 711 0.83 -1.23 16.13
CA PHE A 711 -0.18 -0.39 15.46
C PHE A 711 0.00 -0.37 13.93
N GLY A 712 1.23 -0.56 13.46
CA GLY A 712 1.49 -0.68 12.03
C GLY A 712 0.80 -1.90 11.42
N GLU A 713 0.81 -3.04 12.09
CA GLU A 713 0.07 -4.25 11.69
C GLU A 713 -1.44 -3.98 11.60
N ALA A 714 -2.02 -3.31 12.61
CA ALA A 714 -3.43 -2.96 12.62
C ALA A 714 -3.79 -2.00 11.48
N ILE A 715 -2.96 -0.99 11.20
CA ILE A 715 -3.16 -0.06 10.09
C ILE A 715 -3.09 -0.81 8.76
N PHE A 716 -2.08 -1.65 8.55
CA PHE A 716 -1.92 -2.41 7.32
C PHE A 716 -3.05 -3.42 7.12
N GLY A 717 -3.47 -4.11 8.18
CA GLY A 717 -4.64 -4.98 8.15
C GLY A 717 -5.94 -4.24 7.79
N LEU A 718 -6.17 -3.05 8.36
CA LEU A 718 -7.31 -2.20 7.98
C LEU A 718 -7.27 -1.80 6.50
N MET A 719 -6.08 -1.49 5.96
CA MET A 719 -5.90 -1.13 4.56
C MET A 719 -6.21 -2.28 3.62
N LEU A 720 -5.79 -3.50 3.97
CA LEU A 720 -6.01 -4.71 3.17
C LEU A 720 -7.34 -5.39 3.45
N SER A 721 -8.09 -5.00 4.49
CA SER A 721 -9.35 -5.65 4.85
C SER A 721 -10.42 -5.57 3.76
N GLY A 722 -10.43 -4.50 2.97
CA GLY A 722 -11.29 -4.36 1.79
C GLY A 722 -10.92 -5.29 0.63
N PHE A 723 -9.75 -5.91 0.69
CA PHE A 723 -9.23 -6.83 -0.33
C PHE A 723 -9.12 -8.28 0.14
N GLY A 724 -9.50 -8.58 1.39
CA GLY A 724 -9.54 -9.96 1.89
C GLY A 724 -8.53 -10.30 2.98
N ALA A 725 -7.67 -9.38 3.40
CA ALA A 725 -6.71 -9.60 4.48
C ALA A 725 -6.88 -8.57 5.61
N SER A 726 -7.37 -8.99 6.77
CA SER A 726 -7.71 -8.10 7.89
C SER A 726 -6.72 -8.12 9.06
N LYS A 727 -5.97 -9.20 9.24
CA LYS A 727 -4.95 -9.36 10.29
C LYS A 727 -3.60 -9.67 9.66
N ILE A 728 -2.75 -8.67 9.55
CA ILE A 728 -1.40 -8.81 9.00
C ILE A 728 -0.38 -8.84 10.15
N LYS A 729 0.56 -9.76 10.10
CA LYS A 729 1.74 -9.80 10.98
C LYS A 729 2.95 -9.30 10.21
N PHE A 730 3.68 -8.33 10.76
CA PHE A 730 4.88 -7.83 10.12
C PHE A 730 6.06 -8.79 10.24
N LEU A 731 6.71 -9.00 9.13
CA LEU A 731 8.02 -9.64 9.08
C LEU A 731 9.10 -8.57 9.22
N ILE A 732 9.60 -8.45 10.44
CA ILE A 732 10.53 -7.41 10.82
C ILE A 732 11.95 -7.89 10.49
N ASN A 733 12.69 -7.08 9.72
CA ASN A 733 14.13 -7.29 9.58
C ASN A 733 14.85 -6.70 10.82
N PRO A 734 15.42 -7.53 11.74
CA PRO A 734 15.94 -7.04 13.01
C PRO A 734 17.10 -6.05 12.84
N ILE A 735 17.96 -6.26 11.86
CA ILE A 735 19.13 -5.40 11.61
C ILE A 735 18.68 -4.02 11.16
N LYS A 736 17.74 -3.97 10.20
CA LYS A 736 17.22 -2.69 9.68
C LYS A 736 16.40 -1.96 10.74
N ALA A 737 15.47 -2.66 11.42
CA ALA A 737 14.52 -2.06 12.34
C ALA A 737 15.12 -1.65 13.68
N TYR A 738 16.03 -2.45 14.26
CA TYR A 738 16.54 -2.22 15.62
C TYR A 738 17.97 -1.66 15.68
N LEU A 739 18.74 -1.70 14.57
CA LEU A 739 20.09 -1.18 14.54
C LEU A 739 20.26 -0.02 13.55
N PHE A 740 19.92 -0.23 12.28
CA PHE A 740 20.19 0.73 11.20
C PHE A 740 19.32 1.99 11.32
N CYS A 741 18.00 1.86 11.39
CA CYS A 741 17.10 3.01 11.48
C CYS A 741 17.28 3.81 12.79
N PRO A 742 17.34 3.20 13.98
CA PRO A 742 17.71 3.90 15.19
C PRO A 742 19.09 4.55 15.14
N GLY A 743 20.08 3.85 14.59
CA GLY A 743 21.46 4.34 14.48
C GLY A 743 21.56 5.63 13.65
N ILE A 744 20.93 5.68 12.47
CA ILE A 744 20.91 6.88 11.62
C ILE A 744 20.18 8.04 12.33
N GLN A 745 19.06 7.78 13.00
CA GLN A 745 18.32 8.82 13.74
C GLN A 745 19.15 9.38 14.90
N ILE A 746 19.83 8.51 15.67
CA ILE A 746 20.70 8.92 16.77
C ILE A 746 21.87 9.75 16.24
N LEU A 747 22.50 9.31 15.15
CA LEU A 747 23.61 10.01 14.53
C LEU A 747 23.20 11.42 14.07
N ALA A 748 22.08 11.55 13.38
CA ALA A 748 21.57 12.82 12.87
C ALA A 748 21.29 13.82 14.02
N VAL A 749 20.68 13.34 15.10
CA VAL A 749 20.42 14.17 16.28
C VAL A 749 21.68 14.51 17.02
N LEU A 750 22.65 13.62 17.10
CA LEU A 750 23.95 13.86 17.73
C LEU A 750 24.73 14.97 17.01
N ILE A 751 24.72 14.97 15.69
CA ILE A 751 25.33 16.03 14.87
C ILE A 751 24.66 17.37 15.18
N ILE A 752 23.35 17.48 15.19
CA ILE A 752 22.69 18.77 15.42
C ILE A 752 22.84 19.24 16.87
N VAL A 753 22.85 18.32 17.85
CA VAL A 753 23.13 18.63 19.25
C VAL A 753 24.53 19.25 19.41
N THR A 754 25.56 18.66 18.78
CA THR A 754 26.93 19.19 18.84
C THR A 754 27.04 20.57 18.19
N VAL A 755 26.35 20.81 17.09
CA VAL A 755 26.36 22.10 16.39
C VAL A 755 25.63 23.19 17.21
N ILE A 756 24.44 22.92 17.70
CA ILE A 756 23.61 23.92 18.41
C ILE A 756 24.16 24.21 19.81
N SER A 757 24.66 23.20 20.52
CA SER A 757 25.20 23.37 21.87
C SER A 757 26.46 24.25 21.92
N LYS A 758 27.16 24.46 20.77
CA LYS A 758 28.24 25.49 20.67
C LYS A 758 27.74 26.88 21.09
N GLY A 759 26.43 27.15 20.95
CA GLY A 759 25.84 28.41 21.42
C GLY A 759 25.93 28.65 22.92
N VAL A 760 26.18 27.63 23.74
CA VAL A 760 26.42 27.76 25.20
C VAL A 760 27.58 28.71 25.52
N SER A 761 28.59 28.78 24.65
CA SER A 761 29.76 29.68 24.82
C SER A 761 29.40 31.18 24.78
N LYS A 762 28.27 31.54 24.14
CA LYS A 762 27.82 32.94 24.01
C LYS A 762 27.20 33.52 25.28
N TYR A 763 26.85 32.66 26.27
CA TYR A 763 26.30 33.12 27.55
C TYR A 763 27.40 33.46 28.50
N HIS A 764 27.66 34.79 28.73
CA HIS A 764 28.69 35.29 29.61
C HIS A 764 28.12 35.55 31.02
N ILE A 765 28.88 35.21 32.05
CA ILE A 765 28.50 35.38 33.48
C ILE A 765 28.11 36.82 33.78
N ARG A 766 28.87 37.79 33.25
CA ARG A 766 28.70 39.23 33.53
C ARG A 766 27.34 39.80 33.09
N ASN A 767 26.80 39.33 31.98
CA ASN A 767 25.60 39.91 31.37
C ASN A 767 24.26 39.37 31.98
N GLN A 768 24.33 38.37 32.87
CA GLN A 768 23.14 37.63 33.32
C GLN A 768 22.98 37.52 34.83
N ILE A 769 24.01 37.97 35.62
CA ILE A 769 23.96 37.97 37.09
C ILE A 769 23.72 39.43 37.62
N ILE A 770 23.82 40.42 36.75
CA ILE A 770 23.72 41.86 37.11
C ILE A 770 22.29 42.44 36.84
N GLU A 771 21.43 41.73 36.17
CA GLU A 771 19.98 42.00 36.10
C GLU A 771 19.20 41.12 37.10
#